data_9de760d222b56214486d67a18b678e35
#
_entry.id   9de760d222b56214486d67a18b678e35
#
_cell.length_a   1.000
_cell.length_b   1.000
_cell.length_c   1.000
_cell.angle_alpha   90.00
_cell.angle_beta   90.00
_cell.angle_gamma   90.00
#
_symmetry.space_group_name_H-M   'P 1'
#
loop_
_entity.id
_entity.type
_entity.pdbx_description
1 polymer ?
#
loop_
_entity_poly.entity_id
_entity_poly.type
_entity_poly.pdbx_seq_one_letter_code
_entity_poly.pdbx_strand_id
1 'polypeptide(L)'
;FSRYGNWLREISGKNTNPNKFDREHAEEWPGGRYNHYVFDMNRDWAWQTQAETKQRMAIYNQWMPHVHSDIHEQGYDSPYFFPPAAEPQHEFIEAYQKDFHKLLGKNIATKFDEKNWLYNTSERFDLFYPSYGDTYPMYNGAVGMTIEQGGIRAGREVTMENGVNLTIKERLTHHKTAVLAVVETSASQMEPLIKGFRNFMNNPRTKMKGKYATYVVKHNPKNVQLAELLKINKIEYAYATEKMSTSGYNYFSKKDESFSVEPNDLIVKVDQPKAVFTQILFEPTNKMTDSLSYDITAWSLPLAYGVQGYAVKNALNIKTKNSIETTSKEIPKNVYAFYVPWNNRISAEIVGELHKKDIKVRYAMKQAIFGEATIEPGGIVITKGDNPKITDFENLVGEIVKKKNDFTTISTGFSKNAKDLGGENFPLMKAPKVLLLSGEGVTSTEFGAAWYYFDEVLNYPVTIVEQNKLKNVKLFEFNTLVLADGKYNFSDAEMKRLTEWINNGGKVIAIDGALNIFDGKEGFALNPYASDEEKQAAEKLKKEKELKERFLDSGSEERRLLANSIPGAIIENNLDITHPLSFGLGKKYYSLKTGDKIYSLLKGSNNVVYVPKNYKSYGYIGHNFGKKLPETVSYSVESK
;
A
#
# COMPACT_ATOMS: atom_id res chain seq x y z
N PHE A 1 -16.65 10.65 -12.88
CA PHE A 1 -17.94 11.07 -13.42
C PHE A 1 -18.70 9.94 -14.09
N SER A 2 -18.10 8.82 -14.29
CA SER A 2 -18.64 8.06 -15.38
C SER A 2 -19.32 6.76 -14.99
N ARG A 3 -18.70 5.90 -14.20
CA ARG A 3 -19.30 4.59 -13.89
C ARG A 3 -20.55 4.72 -13.02
N TYR A 4 -20.37 5.26 -11.83
CA TYR A 4 -21.47 5.42 -10.88
C TYR A 4 -22.57 6.37 -11.39
N GLY A 5 -22.20 7.51 -11.95
CA GLY A 5 -23.17 8.45 -12.50
C GLY A 5 -23.94 7.90 -13.69
N ASN A 6 -23.33 7.07 -14.55
CA ASN A 6 -24.04 6.41 -15.63
C ASN A 6 -24.96 5.31 -15.10
N TRP A 7 -24.45 4.46 -14.19
CA TRP A 7 -25.24 3.45 -13.52
C TRP A 7 -26.47 4.07 -12.81
N LEU A 8 -26.25 5.10 -11.98
CA LEU A 8 -27.36 5.78 -11.30
C LEU A 8 -28.39 6.34 -12.29
N ARG A 9 -27.96 6.91 -13.41
CA ARG A 9 -28.86 7.42 -14.45
C ARG A 9 -29.66 6.29 -15.12
N GLU A 10 -29.06 5.15 -15.34
CA GLU A 10 -29.72 3.99 -15.96
C GLU A 10 -30.75 3.34 -15.07
N ILE A 11 -30.49 3.28 -13.76
CA ILE A 11 -31.39 2.64 -12.79
C ILE A 11 -32.42 3.58 -12.17
N SER A 12 -32.11 4.90 -12.10
CA SER A 12 -33.03 5.87 -11.51
C SER A 12 -34.23 6.10 -12.40
N GLY A 13 -35.41 5.68 -11.95
CA GLY A 13 -36.69 5.98 -12.57
C GLY A 13 -37.07 7.46 -12.43
N LYS A 14 -38.24 7.87 -12.95
CA LYS A 14 -38.80 9.21 -12.77
C LYS A 14 -39.20 9.47 -11.32
N ASN A 15 -39.64 8.45 -10.61
CA ASN A 15 -40.08 8.51 -9.21
C ASN A 15 -38.97 7.91 -8.31
N THR A 16 -38.85 8.48 -7.12
CA THR A 16 -38.01 7.92 -6.05
C THR A 16 -38.71 6.71 -5.42
N ASN A 17 -37.93 5.73 -5.00
CA ASN A 17 -38.41 4.63 -4.17
C ASN A 17 -37.57 4.57 -2.90
N PRO A 18 -38.10 4.97 -1.72
CA PRO A 18 -37.31 5.02 -0.49
C PRO A 18 -37.04 3.65 0.12
N ASN A 19 -37.56 2.55 -0.46
CA ASN A 19 -37.32 1.21 0.03
C ASN A 19 -35.86 0.81 -0.19
N LYS A 20 -35.12 0.57 0.89
CA LYS A 20 -33.68 0.20 0.87
C LYS A 20 -33.34 -1.05 0.04
N PHE A 21 -34.32 -1.84 -0.35
CA PHE A 21 -34.15 -3.01 -1.22
C PHE A 21 -34.35 -2.70 -2.70
N ASP A 22 -34.69 -1.46 -3.04
CA ASP A 22 -34.77 -1.05 -4.44
C ASP A 22 -33.37 -1.00 -5.08
N ARG A 23 -33.35 -1.18 -6.40
CA ARG A 23 -32.11 -1.26 -7.18
C ARG A 23 -31.22 -0.02 -7.02
N GLU A 24 -31.79 1.16 -6.83
CA GLU A 24 -31.00 2.41 -6.68
C GLU A 24 -30.15 2.45 -5.40
N HIS A 25 -30.43 1.57 -4.42
CA HIS A 25 -29.67 1.44 -3.17
C HIS A 25 -28.65 0.28 -3.20
N ALA A 26 -28.62 -0.50 -4.28
CA ALA A 26 -27.73 -1.65 -4.48
C ALA A 26 -26.65 -1.34 -5.50
N GLU A 27 -25.64 -0.58 -5.07
CA GLU A 27 -24.51 -0.22 -5.92
C GLU A 27 -23.72 -1.47 -6.34
N GLU A 28 -23.56 -1.63 -7.67
CA GLU A 28 -22.83 -2.76 -8.25
C GLU A 28 -21.32 -2.62 -8.09
N TRP A 29 -20.63 -3.75 -8.03
CA TRP A 29 -19.16 -3.80 -8.04
C TRP A 29 -18.58 -3.04 -9.25
N PRO A 30 -17.51 -2.27 -9.10
CA PRO A 30 -16.65 -2.04 -7.92
C PRO A 30 -17.10 -0.91 -7.00
N GLY A 31 -18.24 -0.29 -7.25
CA GLY A 31 -18.72 0.88 -6.55
C GLY A 31 -18.25 2.22 -7.15
N GLY A 32 -18.89 3.32 -6.73
CA GLY A 32 -18.65 4.67 -7.26
C GLY A 32 -17.49 5.43 -6.62
N ARG A 33 -16.94 4.93 -5.50
CA ARG A 33 -15.90 5.59 -4.72
C ARG A 33 -14.56 5.72 -5.44
N TYR A 34 -14.28 4.85 -6.40
CA TYR A 34 -12.95 4.60 -6.94
C TYR A 34 -12.68 5.29 -8.27
N ASN A 35 -11.39 5.56 -8.57
CA ASN A 35 -10.95 6.05 -9.87
C ASN A 35 -10.99 4.94 -10.95
N HIS A 36 -10.35 5.19 -12.13
CA HIS A 36 -10.28 4.22 -13.23
C HIS A 36 -9.69 2.88 -12.82
N TYR A 37 -8.56 2.89 -12.11
CA TYR A 37 -7.89 1.67 -11.63
C TYR A 37 -8.43 1.14 -10.30
N VAL A 38 -9.59 1.63 -9.87
CA VAL A 38 -10.26 1.19 -8.64
C VAL A 38 -9.47 1.49 -7.36
N PHE A 39 -8.68 2.58 -7.36
CA PHE A 39 -8.03 3.09 -6.16
C PHE A 39 -8.96 4.03 -5.37
N ASP A 40 -8.86 3.95 -4.04
CA ASP A 40 -9.46 4.95 -3.16
C ASP A 40 -8.58 6.21 -3.14
N MET A 41 -9.09 7.28 -3.75
CA MET A 41 -8.36 8.55 -3.84
C MET A 41 -8.17 9.22 -2.47
N ASN A 42 -8.93 8.83 -1.46
CA ASN A 42 -8.76 9.31 -0.08
C ASN A 42 -7.80 8.44 0.75
N ARG A 43 -7.00 7.60 0.10
CA ARG A 43 -5.85 6.88 0.65
C ARG A 43 -4.55 7.23 -0.06
N ASP A 44 -4.62 8.09 -1.10
CA ASP A 44 -3.50 8.36 -2.02
C ASP A 44 -2.90 9.77 -1.87
N TRP A 45 -3.31 10.57 -0.87
CA TRP A 45 -2.85 11.95 -0.70
C TRP A 45 -1.33 12.08 -0.51
N ALA A 46 -0.73 11.25 0.35
CA ALA A 46 0.71 11.24 0.59
C ALA A 46 1.47 10.44 -0.47
N TRP A 47 0.88 9.34 -0.93
CA TRP A 47 1.57 8.39 -1.82
C TRP A 47 1.57 8.81 -3.27
N GLN A 48 0.54 9.54 -3.71
CA GLN A 48 0.42 10.11 -5.05
C GLN A 48 0.73 9.08 -6.15
N THR A 49 0.15 7.91 -6.04
CA THR A 49 0.34 6.83 -7.01
C THR A 49 -0.46 7.08 -8.27
N GLN A 50 -1.65 7.66 -8.14
CA GLN A 50 -2.60 7.85 -9.22
C GLN A 50 -2.43 9.22 -9.91
N ALA A 51 -2.71 9.26 -11.22
CA ALA A 51 -2.58 10.47 -12.02
C ALA A 51 -3.43 11.64 -11.49
N GLU A 52 -4.66 11.34 -11.07
CA GLU A 52 -5.59 12.32 -10.50
C GLU A 52 -5.02 12.97 -9.23
N THR A 53 -4.44 12.14 -8.35
CA THR A 53 -3.82 12.66 -7.12
C THR A 53 -2.60 13.50 -7.44
N LYS A 54 -1.71 13.04 -8.31
CA LYS A 54 -0.52 13.80 -8.73
C LYS A 54 -0.88 15.18 -9.24
N GLN A 55 -1.91 15.28 -10.10
CA GLN A 55 -2.37 16.56 -10.65
C GLN A 55 -2.98 17.46 -9.57
N ARG A 56 -3.85 16.92 -8.72
CA ARG A 56 -4.46 17.66 -7.61
C ARG A 56 -3.40 18.17 -6.64
N MET A 57 -2.45 17.32 -6.25
CA MET A 57 -1.43 17.67 -5.28
C MET A 57 -0.40 18.67 -5.81
N ALA A 58 -0.17 18.70 -7.11
CA ALA A 58 0.65 19.74 -7.73
C ALA A 58 0.06 21.14 -7.48
N ILE A 59 -1.27 21.29 -7.65
CA ILE A 59 -1.99 22.53 -7.38
C ILE A 59 -2.07 22.79 -5.87
N TYR A 60 -2.43 21.78 -5.08
CA TYR A 60 -2.51 21.89 -3.62
C TYR A 60 -1.21 22.43 -3.01
N ASN A 61 -0.06 21.91 -3.41
CA ASN A 61 1.25 22.34 -2.92
C ASN A 61 1.68 23.74 -3.40
N GLN A 62 1.03 24.31 -4.42
CA GLN A 62 1.22 25.71 -4.81
C GLN A 62 0.40 26.66 -3.93
N TRP A 63 -0.86 26.29 -3.65
CA TRP A 63 -1.78 27.13 -2.89
C TRP A 63 -1.54 27.05 -1.39
N MET A 64 -1.25 25.86 -0.86
CA MET A 64 -1.08 25.60 0.59
C MET A 64 -2.21 26.24 1.41
N PRO A 65 -3.46 25.77 1.28
CA PRO A 65 -4.60 26.39 1.95
C PRO A 65 -4.46 26.30 3.48
N HIS A 66 -5.00 27.32 4.20
CA HIS A 66 -4.99 27.32 5.67
C HIS A 66 -6.09 26.45 6.28
N VAL A 67 -7.17 26.24 5.54
CA VAL A 67 -8.30 25.38 5.93
C VAL A 67 -8.64 24.48 4.75
N HIS A 68 -8.81 23.19 5.04
CA HIS A 68 -9.22 22.18 4.07
C HIS A 68 -10.36 21.34 4.65
N SER A 69 -11.50 21.32 3.98
CA SER A 69 -12.65 20.52 4.34
C SER A 69 -12.84 19.39 3.34
N ASP A 70 -12.72 18.15 3.81
CA ASP A 70 -12.97 16.93 3.05
C ASP A 70 -14.40 16.49 3.34
N ILE A 71 -15.28 16.59 2.33
CA ILE A 71 -16.73 16.43 2.48
C ILE A 71 -17.14 15.08 1.94
N HIS A 72 -17.68 14.24 2.82
CA HIS A 72 -17.95 12.84 2.60
C HIS A 72 -19.39 12.43 2.94
N GLU A 73 -19.73 11.20 2.55
CA GLU A 73 -20.92 10.49 2.99
C GLU A 73 -20.55 9.16 3.68
N GLN A 74 -21.19 8.89 4.80
CA GLN A 74 -21.19 7.63 5.54
C GLN A 74 -22.52 6.89 5.37
N GLY A 75 -22.72 5.73 6.02
CA GLY A 75 -23.97 4.97 5.93
C GLY A 75 -25.21 5.85 6.20
N TYR A 76 -26.27 5.66 5.41
CA TYR A 76 -27.44 6.55 5.44
C TYR A 76 -28.17 6.63 6.77
N ASP A 77 -28.07 5.61 7.63
CA ASP A 77 -28.64 5.62 8.99
C ASP A 77 -27.76 6.34 10.03
N SER A 78 -26.54 6.74 9.65
CA SER A 78 -25.62 7.42 10.56
C SER A 78 -25.98 8.89 10.74
N PRO A 79 -25.95 9.44 11.97
CA PRO A 79 -26.05 10.86 12.23
C PRO A 79 -24.93 11.65 11.52
N TYR A 80 -25.14 12.94 11.30
CA TYR A 80 -24.13 13.79 10.67
C TYR A 80 -22.87 13.90 11.55
N PHE A 81 -21.67 13.75 10.96
CA PHE A 81 -20.39 13.89 11.66
C PHE A 81 -19.66 15.16 11.22
N PHE A 82 -19.06 15.87 12.19
CA PHE A 82 -18.14 16.99 11.98
C PHE A 82 -17.12 17.08 13.12
N PRO A 83 -16.02 17.88 12.95
CA PRO A 83 -15.02 18.05 14.00
C PRO A 83 -15.58 18.48 15.36
N PRO A 84 -14.92 18.18 16.49
CA PRO A 84 -13.59 17.58 16.61
C PRO A 84 -13.51 16.11 16.21
N ALA A 85 -12.33 15.72 15.70
CA ALA A 85 -12.04 14.33 15.33
C ALA A 85 -11.85 13.44 16.56
N ALA A 86 -11.96 12.13 16.35
CA ALA A 86 -11.66 11.11 17.36
C ALA A 86 -10.15 11.00 17.65
N GLU A 87 -9.80 10.31 18.73
CA GLU A 87 -8.45 9.79 18.94
C GLU A 87 -8.28 8.42 18.18
N PRO A 88 -7.06 8.06 17.79
CA PRO A 88 -5.80 8.76 18.03
C PRO A 88 -5.57 9.95 17.09
N GLN A 89 -5.06 11.04 17.65
CA GLN A 89 -4.55 12.15 16.86
C GLN A 89 -3.03 12.19 17.00
N HIS A 90 -2.33 12.39 15.90
CA HIS A 90 -0.87 12.43 15.91
C HIS A 90 -0.34 13.58 16.77
N GLU A 91 0.71 13.32 17.57
CA GLU A 91 1.26 14.30 18.54
C GLU A 91 1.81 15.58 17.87
N PHE A 92 2.04 15.58 16.55
CA PHE A 92 2.52 16.76 15.82
C PHE A 92 1.41 17.68 15.32
N ILE A 93 0.15 17.35 15.53
CA ILE A 93 -0.97 18.26 15.29
C ILE A 93 -0.92 19.41 16.30
N GLU A 94 -0.98 20.65 15.80
CA GLU A 94 -0.79 21.86 16.59
C GLU A 94 -2.04 22.26 17.37
N ALA A 95 -1.83 22.99 18.46
CA ALA A 95 -2.91 23.48 19.29
C ALA A 95 -3.92 24.36 18.50
N TYR A 96 -3.44 25.26 17.61
CA TYR A 96 -4.32 26.11 16.83
C TYR A 96 -5.25 25.32 15.89
N GLN A 97 -4.79 24.17 15.39
CA GLN A 97 -5.58 23.28 14.54
C GLN A 97 -6.70 22.61 15.38
N LYS A 98 -6.35 22.09 16.55
CA LYS A 98 -7.32 21.49 17.49
C LYS A 98 -8.32 22.53 18.02
N ASP A 99 -7.87 23.73 18.32
CA ASP A 99 -8.75 24.81 18.82
C ASP A 99 -9.71 25.29 17.73
N PHE A 100 -9.26 25.37 16.48
CA PHE A 100 -10.17 25.66 15.36
C PHE A 100 -11.24 24.58 15.20
N HIS A 101 -10.89 23.28 15.33
CA HIS A 101 -11.86 22.19 15.31
C HIS A 101 -12.95 22.35 16.39
N LYS A 102 -12.57 22.73 17.61
CA LYS A 102 -13.53 22.97 18.69
C LYS A 102 -14.46 24.15 18.39
N LEU A 103 -13.91 25.26 17.87
CA LEU A 103 -14.70 26.44 17.51
C LEU A 103 -15.65 26.15 16.37
N LEU A 104 -15.17 25.47 15.32
CA LEU A 104 -15.99 25.05 14.21
C LEU A 104 -17.09 24.09 14.63
N GLY A 105 -16.74 23.06 15.42
CA GLY A 105 -17.71 22.11 15.96
C GLY A 105 -18.83 22.77 16.71
N LYS A 106 -18.50 23.75 17.56
CA LYS A 106 -19.50 24.55 18.29
C LYS A 106 -20.40 25.35 17.33
N ASN A 107 -19.84 25.98 16.29
CA ASN A 107 -20.61 26.72 15.30
C ASN A 107 -21.58 25.81 14.53
N ILE A 108 -21.09 24.67 14.05
CA ILE A 108 -21.96 23.70 13.32
C ILE A 108 -23.03 23.16 14.27
N ALA A 109 -22.67 22.74 15.49
CA ALA A 109 -23.61 22.25 16.50
C ALA A 109 -24.75 23.23 16.77
N THR A 110 -24.44 24.52 16.98
CA THR A 110 -25.47 25.56 17.19
C THR A 110 -26.47 25.60 16.03
N LYS A 111 -26.01 25.54 14.78
CA LYS A 111 -26.88 25.58 13.60
C LYS A 111 -27.72 24.30 13.43
N PHE A 112 -27.18 23.16 13.82
CA PHE A 112 -27.87 21.86 13.78
C PHE A 112 -28.89 21.75 14.90
N ASP A 113 -28.58 22.23 16.11
CA ASP A 113 -29.50 22.29 17.25
C ASP A 113 -30.75 23.13 16.94
N GLU A 114 -30.59 24.30 16.28
CA GLU A 114 -31.70 25.15 15.81
C GLU A 114 -32.65 24.42 14.87
N LYS A 115 -32.18 23.38 14.18
CA LYS A 115 -32.95 22.58 13.22
C LYS A 115 -33.38 21.23 13.75
N ASN A 116 -32.98 20.88 14.97
CA ASN A 116 -33.17 19.55 15.58
C ASN A 116 -32.55 18.42 14.73
N TRP A 117 -31.40 18.67 14.11
CA TRP A 117 -30.68 17.66 13.34
C TRP A 117 -29.70 16.90 14.23
N LEU A 118 -29.71 15.58 14.14
CA LEU A 118 -28.79 14.74 14.91
C LEU A 118 -27.38 14.74 14.32
N TYR A 119 -26.40 14.80 15.19
CA TYR A 119 -24.97 14.77 14.83
C TYR A 119 -24.15 14.06 15.90
N ASN A 120 -22.91 13.73 15.55
CA ASN A 120 -21.87 13.28 16.46
C ASN A 120 -20.54 14.00 16.19
N THR A 121 -19.65 13.96 17.16
CA THR A 121 -18.27 14.47 17.08
C THR A 121 -17.37 13.56 17.89
N SER A 122 -16.06 13.59 17.62
CA SER A 122 -15.05 12.84 18.39
C SER A 122 -15.27 11.32 18.43
N GLU A 123 -15.92 10.79 17.40
CA GLU A 123 -16.17 9.37 17.23
C GLU A 123 -15.64 8.91 15.87
N ARG A 124 -15.06 7.70 15.82
CA ARG A 124 -14.65 6.96 14.62
C ARG A 124 -13.54 7.59 13.77
N PHE A 125 -13.69 8.81 13.30
CA PHE A 125 -12.76 9.45 12.36
C PHE A 125 -11.60 10.09 13.12
N ASP A 126 -10.43 9.44 13.07
CA ASP A 126 -9.19 9.88 13.71
C ASP A 126 -8.32 10.77 12.79
N LEU A 127 -7.23 11.33 13.32
CA LEU A 127 -6.26 12.13 12.60
C LEU A 127 -4.85 11.55 12.77
N PHE A 128 -4.64 10.33 12.28
CA PHE A 128 -3.40 9.60 12.49
C PHE A 128 -2.70 9.18 11.20
N TYR A 129 -3.37 8.42 10.32
CA TYR A 129 -2.77 7.96 9.06
C TYR A 129 -2.52 9.13 8.10
N PRO A 130 -1.29 9.28 7.51
CA PRO A 130 -0.89 10.52 6.84
C PRO A 130 -1.46 10.74 5.44
N SER A 131 -2.27 9.85 4.92
CA SER A 131 -2.67 9.87 3.50
C SER A 131 -4.17 10.05 3.28
N TYR A 132 -4.88 10.67 4.23
CA TYR A 132 -6.25 11.13 4.08
C TYR A 132 -6.34 12.59 3.65
N GLY A 133 -7.50 13.00 3.13
CA GLY A 133 -7.81 14.37 2.75
C GLY A 133 -7.91 15.35 3.93
N ASP A 134 -8.01 14.86 5.15
CA ASP A 134 -7.96 15.66 6.37
C ASP A 134 -6.58 15.68 7.03
N THR A 135 -5.92 14.53 7.18
CA THR A 135 -4.64 14.43 7.89
C THR A 135 -3.45 14.96 7.08
N TYR A 136 -3.41 14.73 5.76
CA TYR A 136 -2.36 15.30 4.92
C TYR A 136 -2.29 16.82 5.03
N PRO A 137 -3.41 17.57 4.94
CA PRO A 137 -3.45 19.00 5.23
C PRO A 137 -2.92 19.35 6.62
N MET A 138 -3.33 18.62 7.67
CA MET A 138 -2.88 18.86 9.06
C MET A 138 -1.36 18.79 9.18
N TYR A 139 -0.73 17.80 8.54
CA TYR A 139 0.73 17.63 8.53
C TYR A 139 1.48 18.61 7.63
N ASN A 140 0.75 19.40 6.87
CA ASN A 140 1.26 20.48 6.02
C ASN A 140 0.84 21.88 6.52
N GLY A 141 0.31 21.99 7.73
CA GLY A 141 0.02 23.25 8.40
C GLY A 141 -1.39 23.80 8.19
N ALA A 142 -2.20 23.18 7.33
CA ALA A 142 -3.61 23.55 7.23
C ALA A 142 -4.42 22.98 8.41
N VAL A 143 -5.60 23.51 8.65
CA VAL A 143 -6.62 22.81 9.44
C VAL A 143 -7.41 21.93 8.50
N GLY A 144 -7.05 20.64 8.45
CA GLY A 144 -7.76 19.63 7.71
C GLY A 144 -8.89 19.03 8.53
N MET A 145 -9.99 18.66 7.88
CA MET A 145 -11.14 18.07 8.57
C MET A 145 -11.96 17.19 7.64
N THR A 146 -12.57 16.17 8.20
CA THR A 146 -13.61 15.36 7.57
C THR A 146 -14.99 15.80 8.08
N ILE A 147 -15.96 15.86 7.18
CA ILE A 147 -17.37 16.11 7.44
C ILE A 147 -18.16 15.00 6.73
N GLU A 148 -19.03 14.30 7.47
CA GLU A 148 -19.72 13.11 6.94
C GLU A 148 -21.23 13.23 7.08
N GLN A 149 -21.94 13.16 5.95
CA GLN A 149 -23.40 13.03 5.89
C GLN A 149 -23.78 11.56 5.81
N GLY A 150 -24.82 11.13 6.50
CA GLY A 150 -25.48 9.85 6.21
C GLY A 150 -26.03 9.88 4.77
N GLY A 151 -25.46 9.09 3.86
CA GLY A 151 -25.82 9.22 2.45
C GLY A 151 -25.42 8.07 1.53
N ILE A 152 -24.43 7.23 1.93
CA ILE A 152 -24.02 6.07 1.13
C ILE A 152 -25.22 5.14 0.93
N ARG A 153 -25.53 4.81 -0.32
CA ARG A 153 -26.67 4.00 -0.74
C ARG A 153 -28.05 4.63 -0.46
N ALA A 154 -28.09 5.95 -0.17
CA ALA A 154 -29.37 6.63 0.03
C ALA A 154 -30.12 6.91 -1.28
N GLY A 155 -29.47 6.81 -2.43
CA GLY A 155 -30.09 7.21 -3.69
C GLY A 155 -30.57 8.65 -3.66
N ARG A 156 -31.77 8.92 -4.18
CA ARG A 156 -32.43 10.23 -4.05
C ARG A 156 -33.22 10.36 -2.76
N GLU A 157 -33.69 9.25 -2.22
CA GLU A 157 -34.46 9.16 -0.99
C GLU A 157 -34.36 7.73 -0.44
N VAL A 158 -34.21 7.57 0.88
CA VAL A 158 -34.20 6.27 1.56
C VAL A 158 -34.94 6.36 2.88
N THR A 159 -35.72 5.33 3.24
CA THR A 159 -36.30 5.21 4.57
C THR A 159 -35.26 4.69 5.56
N MET A 160 -34.88 5.52 6.52
CA MET A 160 -33.98 5.16 7.61
C MET A 160 -34.62 4.17 8.60
N GLU A 161 -33.82 3.58 9.47
CA GLU A 161 -34.30 2.62 10.48
C GLU A 161 -35.30 3.23 11.47
N ASN A 162 -35.22 4.54 11.72
CA ASN A 162 -36.17 5.28 12.55
C ASN A 162 -37.52 5.57 11.81
N GLY A 163 -37.68 5.12 10.56
CA GLY A 163 -38.89 5.32 9.77
C GLY A 163 -38.99 6.67 9.05
N VAL A 164 -37.98 7.54 9.19
CA VAL A 164 -37.93 8.85 8.52
C VAL A 164 -37.27 8.69 7.15
N ASN A 165 -37.81 9.36 6.14
CA ASN A 165 -37.18 9.40 4.81
C ASN A 165 -36.09 10.45 4.76
N LEU A 166 -34.88 10.03 4.39
CA LEU A 166 -33.74 10.91 4.13
C LEU A 166 -33.67 11.21 2.64
N THR A 167 -33.95 12.46 2.28
CA THR A 167 -33.94 12.93 0.89
C THR A 167 -32.61 13.54 0.50
N ILE A 168 -32.30 13.58 -0.79
CA ILE A 168 -31.13 14.29 -1.32
C ILE A 168 -31.17 15.79 -0.98
N LYS A 169 -32.35 16.39 -0.91
CA LYS A 169 -32.55 17.82 -0.54
C LYS A 169 -32.08 18.06 0.90
N GLU A 170 -32.43 17.17 1.84
CA GLU A 170 -32.02 17.29 3.22
C GLU A 170 -30.50 17.12 3.33
N ARG A 171 -29.93 16.09 2.70
CA ARG A 171 -28.47 15.86 2.68
C ARG A 171 -27.70 17.09 2.16
N LEU A 172 -28.14 17.66 1.05
CA LEU A 172 -27.57 18.90 0.49
C LEU A 172 -27.72 20.09 1.46
N THR A 173 -28.86 20.18 2.18
CA THR A 173 -29.10 21.26 3.15
C THR A 173 -28.17 21.12 4.36
N HIS A 174 -27.95 19.92 4.87
CA HIS A 174 -27.00 19.66 5.96
C HIS A 174 -25.58 20.05 5.55
N HIS A 175 -25.10 19.54 4.41
CA HIS A 175 -23.78 19.89 3.88
C HIS A 175 -23.61 21.40 3.64
N LYS A 176 -24.60 22.05 3.03
CA LYS A 176 -24.57 23.50 2.82
C LYS A 176 -24.43 24.25 4.14
N THR A 177 -25.16 23.84 5.17
CA THR A 177 -25.12 24.48 6.50
C THR A 177 -23.74 24.30 7.14
N ALA A 178 -23.18 23.10 7.11
CA ALA A 178 -21.85 22.83 7.63
C ALA A 178 -20.75 23.61 6.87
N VAL A 179 -20.80 23.62 5.53
CA VAL A 179 -19.82 24.36 4.69
C VAL A 179 -19.87 25.86 4.96
N LEU A 180 -21.07 26.45 5.10
CA LEU A 180 -21.19 27.86 5.47
C LEU A 180 -20.61 28.14 6.85
N ALA A 181 -20.80 27.25 7.82
CA ALA A 181 -20.18 27.36 9.13
C ALA A 181 -18.64 27.27 9.07
N VAL A 182 -18.07 26.44 8.18
CA VAL A 182 -16.62 26.42 7.92
C VAL A 182 -16.14 27.79 7.41
N VAL A 183 -16.83 28.39 6.45
CA VAL A 183 -16.50 29.71 5.90
C VAL A 183 -16.59 30.81 6.98
N GLU A 184 -17.68 30.84 7.75
CA GLU A 184 -17.90 31.81 8.83
C GLU A 184 -16.82 31.68 9.93
N THR A 185 -16.54 30.45 10.38
CA THR A 185 -15.51 30.22 11.38
C THR A 185 -14.12 30.59 10.86
N SER A 186 -13.82 30.27 9.60
CA SER A 186 -12.54 30.64 8.96
C SER A 186 -12.36 32.15 8.88
N ALA A 187 -13.42 32.88 8.51
CA ALA A 187 -13.40 34.34 8.45
C ALA A 187 -13.19 34.96 9.84
N SER A 188 -13.90 34.47 10.86
CA SER A 188 -13.77 34.96 12.24
C SER A 188 -12.43 34.63 12.89
N GLN A 189 -11.76 33.54 12.44
CA GLN A 189 -10.48 33.07 12.95
C GLN A 189 -9.30 33.36 11.98
N MET A 190 -9.44 34.29 11.07
CA MET A 190 -8.43 34.58 10.04
C MET A 190 -7.04 34.90 10.62
N GLU A 191 -6.96 35.78 11.62
CA GLU A 191 -5.68 36.12 12.24
C GLU A 191 -5.02 34.94 12.97
N PRO A 192 -5.71 34.21 13.87
CA PRO A 192 -5.17 33.00 14.47
C PRO A 192 -4.72 31.95 13.44
N LEU A 193 -5.46 31.72 12.36
CA LEU A 193 -5.11 30.81 11.30
C LEU A 193 -3.82 31.20 10.57
N ILE A 194 -3.70 32.45 10.16
CA ILE A 194 -2.49 32.97 9.47
C ILE A 194 -1.28 32.89 10.43
N LYS A 195 -1.46 33.31 11.67
CA LYS A 195 -0.38 33.23 12.70
C LYS A 195 0.03 31.79 12.99
N GLY A 196 -0.95 30.91 13.14
CA GLY A 196 -0.73 29.48 13.38
C GLY A 196 0.03 28.82 12.22
N PHE A 197 -0.42 29.05 10.99
CA PHE A 197 0.24 28.54 9.79
C PHE A 197 1.68 29.08 9.65
N ARG A 198 1.88 30.37 9.85
CA ARG A 198 3.23 30.99 9.82
C ARG A 198 4.14 30.35 10.88
N ASN A 199 3.65 30.16 12.09
CA ASN A 199 4.40 29.51 13.15
C ASN A 199 4.70 28.04 12.82
N PHE A 200 3.73 27.31 12.24
CA PHE A 200 3.92 25.95 11.77
C PHE A 200 5.08 25.86 10.76
N MET A 201 5.12 26.76 9.78
CA MET A 201 6.17 26.77 8.75
C MET A 201 7.55 27.21 9.30
N ASN A 202 7.60 28.03 10.34
CA ASN A 202 8.87 28.56 10.89
C ASN A 202 9.39 27.75 12.08
N ASN A 203 8.52 27.20 12.92
CA ASN A 203 8.93 26.49 14.15
C ASN A 203 9.78 25.24 13.92
N PRO A 204 9.53 24.42 12.89
CA PRO A 204 10.38 23.26 12.62
C PRO A 204 11.84 23.59 12.32
N ARG A 205 12.10 24.79 11.80
CA ARG A 205 13.49 25.27 11.57
C ARG A 205 14.21 25.64 12.85
N THR A 206 13.49 26.01 13.90
CA THR A 206 14.06 26.46 15.19
C THR A 206 13.85 25.44 16.33
N LYS A 207 12.77 24.67 16.28
CA LYS A 207 12.42 23.66 17.30
C LYS A 207 11.89 22.40 16.62
N MET A 208 12.71 21.37 16.53
CA MET A 208 12.29 20.04 16.10
C MET A 208 11.14 19.52 16.95
N LYS A 209 10.05 19.06 16.32
CA LYS A 209 8.95 18.39 17.03
C LYS A 209 9.31 16.99 17.47
N GLY A 210 9.93 16.21 16.57
CA GLY A 210 10.38 14.85 16.81
C GLY A 210 11.81 14.77 17.35
N LYS A 211 12.25 13.54 17.58
CA LYS A 211 13.57 13.24 18.16
C LYS A 211 14.74 13.37 17.16
N TYR A 212 14.47 13.40 15.86
CA TYR A 212 15.48 13.22 14.82
C TYR A 212 15.52 14.42 13.90
N ALA A 213 16.74 14.91 13.63
CA ALA A 213 17.01 16.07 12.78
C ALA A 213 17.44 15.70 11.35
N THR A 214 17.88 14.47 11.15
CA THR A 214 18.34 13.99 9.84
C THR A 214 17.98 12.50 9.68
N TYR A 215 17.53 12.16 8.49
CA TYR A 215 17.33 10.76 8.09
C TYR A 215 18.35 10.41 7.01
N VAL A 216 19.02 9.28 7.18
CA VAL A 216 20.02 8.76 6.25
C VAL A 216 19.48 7.43 5.72
N VAL A 217 19.30 7.34 4.40
CA VAL A 217 18.94 6.09 3.73
C VAL A 217 20.14 5.60 2.94
N LYS A 218 20.61 4.39 3.24
CA LYS A 218 21.79 3.82 2.59
C LYS A 218 21.56 3.67 1.09
N HIS A 219 22.60 3.90 0.32
CA HIS A 219 22.53 3.77 -1.14
C HIS A 219 21.98 2.41 -1.56
N ASN A 220 20.91 2.44 -2.34
CA ASN A 220 20.19 1.27 -2.81
C ASN A 220 19.49 1.58 -4.14
N PRO A 221 19.42 0.66 -5.10
CA PRO A 221 18.68 0.84 -6.35
C PRO A 221 17.20 1.25 -6.17
N LYS A 222 16.56 0.88 -5.06
CA LYS A 222 15.18 1.27 -4.72
C LYS A 222 15.04 2.74 -4.33
N ASN A 223 16.13 3.43 -4.01
CA ASN A 223 16.08 4.84 -3.60
C ASN A 223 15.58 5.77 -4.73
N VAL A 224 15.57 5.33 -5.98
CA VAL A 224 14.98 6.08 -7.09
C VAL A 224 13.49 6.34 -6.85
N GLN A 225 12.71 5.31 -6.50
CA GLN A 225 11.29 5.44 -6.22
C GLN A 225 11.03 6.27 -4.94
N LEU A 226 11.86 6.07 -3.90
CA LEU A 226 11.79 6.89 -2.68
C LEU A 226 12.05 8.37 -2.99
N ALA A 227 13.08 8.67 -3.77
CA ALA A 227 13.41 10.05 -4.17
C ALA A 227 12.29 10.70 -5.02
N GLU A 228 11.64 9.92 -5.89
CA GLU A 228 10.45 10.38 -6.63
C GLU A 228 9.31 10.77 -5.69
N LEU A 229 8.99 9.93 -4.68
CA LEU A 229 7.99 10.24 -3.67
C LEU A 229 8.32 11.52 -2.90
N LEU A 230 9.57 11.70 -2.48
CA LEU A 230 10.00 12.91 -1.78
C LEU A 230 9.85 14.15 -2.67
N LYS A 231 10.28 14.05 -3.93
CA LYS A 231 10.20 15.14 -4.91
C LYS A 231 8.76 15.60 -5.17
N ILE A 232 7.82 14.67 -5.39
CA ILE A 232 6.42 15.04 -5.66
C ILE A 232 5.75 15.66 -4.43
N ASN A 233 6.15 15.27 -3.21
CA ASN A 233 5.70 15.87 -1.95
C ASN A 233 6.44 17.15 -1.58
N LYS A 234 7.38 17.64 -2.42
CA LYS A 234 8.20 18.82 -2.15
C LYS A 234 9.06 18.70 -0.88
N ILE A 235 9.46 17.49 -0.53
CA ILE A 235 10.42 17.21 0.53
C ILE A 235 11.83 17.34 -0.05
N GLU A 236 12.65 18.18 0.58
CA GLU A 236 14.03 18.40 0.18
C GLU A 236 14.91 17.24 0.61
N TYR A 237 15.74 16.76 -0.30
CA TYR A 237 16.72 15.70 -0.07
C TYR A 237 17.99 15.95 -0.90
N ALA A 238 19.07 15.30 -0.51
CA ALA A 238 20.34 15.36 -1.24
C ALA A 238 21.11 14.03 -1.06
N TYR A 239 22.22 13.88 -1.78
CA TYR A 239 23.07 12.70 -1.68
C TYR A 239 24.42 13.08 -1.08
N ALA A 240 24.90 12.30 -0.12
CA ALA A 240 26.23 12.51 0.47
C ALA A 240 27.33 12.41 -0.60
N THR A 241 28.37 13.24 -0.47
CA THR A 241 29.55 13.18 -1.36
C THR A 241 30.81 12.69 -0.65
N GLU A 242 30.77 12.62 0.68
CA GLU A 242 31.90 12.22 1.51
C GLU A 242 31.47 11.19 2.57
N LYS A 243 32.46 10.52 3.16
CA LYS A 243 32.24 9.59 4.26
C LYS A 243 32.22 10.32 5.59
N MET A 244 31.26 9.96 6.45
CA MET A 244 31.14 10.51 7.81
C MET A 244 30.70 9.42 8.79
N SER A 245 31.44 9.24 9.88
CA SER A 245 31.01 8.39 10.99
C SER A 245 30.08 9.14 11.92
N THR A 246 28.96 8.51 12.28
CA THR A 246 27.95 9.07 13.17
C THR A 246 27.20 7.96 13.89
N SER A 247 26.21 8.30 14.71
CA SER A 247 25.29 7.34 15.35
C SER A 247 23.85 7.71 15.10
N GLY A 248 22.98 6.72 15.04
CA GLY A 248 21.55 6.93 14.85
C GLY A 248 20.75 5.66 15.13
N TYR A 249 19.44 5.84 15.19
CA TYR A 249 18.53 4.72 15.33
C TYR A 249 18.41 3.97 14.00
N ASN A 250 18.82 2.72 14.00
CA ASN A 250 18.71 1.84 12.85
C ASN A 250 17.29 1.25 12.77
N TYR A 251 16.61 1.46 11.66
CA TYR A 251 15.24 0.96 11.45
C TYR A 251 15.15 -0.57 11.52
N PHE A 252 16.13 -1.29 11.00
CA PHE A 252 16.09 -2.74 10.97
C PHE A 252 16.49 -3.40 12.30
N SER A 253 17.49 -2.87 13.02
CA SER A 253 17.88 -3.41 14.31
C SER A 253 16.99 -2.95 15.45
N LYS A 254 16.26 -1.81 15.29
CA LYS A 254 15.49 -1.10 16.33
C LYS A 254 16.38 -0.62 17.49
N LYS A 255 17.63 -0.23 17.20
CA LYS A 255 18.60 0.21 18.21
C LYS A 255 19.36 1.43 17.74
N ASP A 256 19.78 2.27 18.68
CA ASP A 256 20.81 3.27 18.43
C ASP A 256 22.16 2.56 18.23
N GLU A 257 22.86 2.84 17.13
CA GLU A 257 24.14 2.25 16.80
C GLU A 257 25.02 3.22 15.99
N SER A 258 26.33 3.01 16.03
CA SER A 258 27.27 3.73 15.19
C SER A 258 27.23 3.18 13.76
N PHE A 259 27.29 4.10 12.79
CA PHE A 259 27.33 3.76 11.37
C PHE A 259 28.13 4.78 10.57
N SER A 260 28.46 4.46 9.34
CA SER A 260 29.10 5.37 8.41
C SER A 260 28.10 5.82 7.35
N VAL A 261 27.98 7.13 7.16
CA VAL A 261 27.40 7.70 5.94
C VAL A 261 28.44 7.50 4.84
N GLU A 262 28.01 7.01 3.69
CA GLU A 262 28.88 6.79 2.53
C GLU A 262 28.44 7.67 1.35
N PRO A 263 29.30 7.95 0.37
CA PRO A 263 28.91 8.65 -0.84
C PRO A 263 27.69 7.99 -1.51
N ASN A 264 26.76 8.84 -2.00
CA ASN A 264 25.47 8.49 -2.58
C ASN A 264 24.40 7.96 -1.59
N ASP A 265 24.67 7.92 -0.27
CA ASP A 265 23.57 7.77 0.69
C ASP A 265 22.61 8.95 0.58
N LEU A 266 21.30 8.68 0.65
CA LEU A 266 20.26 9.70 0.60
C LEU A 266 20.14 10.38 1.97
N ILE A 267 20.22 11.69 1.99
CA ILE A 267 20.16 12.54 3.20
C ILE A 267 18.89 13.39 3.14
N VAL A 268 18.05 13.26 4.16
CA VAL A 268 16.83 14.06 4.32
C VAL A 268 16.91 14.82 5.63
N LYS A 269 17.13 16.14 5.56
CA LYS A 269 17.21 17.00 6.74
C LYS A 269 15.80 17.47 7.13
N VAL A 270 15.53 17.52 8.41
CA VAL A 270 14.25 18.02 8.94
C VAL A 270 14.13 19.53 8.82
N ASP A 271 15.26 20.25 8.81
CA ASP A 271 15.29 21.72 8.64
C ASP A 271 14.92 22.12 7.19
N GLN A 272 13.63 22.09 6.91
CA GLN A 272 13.05 22.41 5.60
C GLN A 272 11.58 22.84 5.74
N PRO A 273 10.95 23.45 4.71
CA PRO A 273 9.53 23.85 4.79
C PRO A 273 8.54 22.71 5.07
N LYS A 274 8.84 21.51 4.61
CA LYS A 274 8.03 20.29 4.85
C LYS A 274 8.48 19.49 6.09
N ALA A 275 9.09 20.14 7.08
CA ALA A 275 9.71 19.50 8.23
C ALA A 275 8.80 18.54 8.99
N VAL A 276 7.56 18.96 9.31
CA VAL A 276 6.60 18.11 10.05
C VAL A 276 6.22 16.89 9.22
N PHE A 277 5.85 17.09 7.95
CA PHE A 277 5.47 15.99 7.08
C PHE A 277 6.64 15.03 6.82
N THR A 278 7.87 15.55 6.69
CA THR A 278 9.09 14.73 6.60
C THR A 278 9.25 13.84 7.82
N GLN A 279 9.07 14.38 9.03
CA GLN A 279 9.17 13.61 10.27
C GLN A 279 8.08 12.52 10.32
N ILE A 280 6.84 12.86 9.98
CA ILE A 280 5.71 11.90 9.92
C ILE A 280 6.06 10.71 9.01
N LEU A 281 6.59 10.96 7.81
CA LEU A 281 6.88 9.89 6.85
C LEU A 281 8.11 9.03 7.22
N PHE A 282 9.05 9.61 7.97
CA PHE A 282 10.29 8.93 8.33
C PHE A 282 10.38 8.48 9.80
N GLU A 283 9.46 8.85 10.66
CA GLU A 283 9.58 8.45 12.07
C GLU A 283 9.63 6.91 12.21
N PRO A 284 10.58 6.39 13.01
CA PRO A 284 10.72 4.96 13.21
C PRO A 284 9.56 4.32 13.97
N THR A 285 8.93 5.08 14.86
CA THR A 285 7.84 4.63 15.72
C THR A 285 6.87 5.77 15.95
N ASN A 286 5.60 5.51 15.79
CA ASN A 286 4.51 6.44 16.05
C ASN A 286 4.04 6.27 17.49
N LYS A 287 3.67 7.38 18.14
CA LYS A 287 3.01 7.34 19.43
C LYS A 287 1.51 7.41 19.21
N MET A 288 0.82 6.33 19.52
CA MET A 288 -0.63 6.30 19.54
C MET A 288 -1.14 6.71 20.92
N THR A 289 -2.13 7.60 20.95
CA THR A 289 -2.82 8.01 22.18
C THR A 289 -3.95 7.06 22.55
N ASP A 290 -4.47 6.33 21.55
CA ASP A 290 -5.46 5.28 21.71
C ASP A 290 -5.10 4.07 20.81
N SER A 291 -5.57 2.89 21.17
CA SER A 291 -5.40 1.66 20.39
C SER A 291 -6.50 1.45 19.34
N LEU A 292 -7.58 2.20 19.42
CA LEU A 292 -8.69 2.23 18.47
C LEU A 292 -8.33 3.11 17.28
N SER A 293 -7.53 2.60 16.35
CA SER A 293 -7.23 3.31 15.10
C SER A 293 -8.23 2.90 14.02
N TYR A 294 -8.61 3.89 13.22
CA TYR A 294 -9.48 3.70 12.07
C TYR A 294 -8.80 2.90 10.94
N ASP A 295 -7.46 3.02 10.81
CA ASP A 295 -6.73 2.45 9.69
C ASP A 295 -5.28 2.06 10.06
N ILE A 296 -4.40 2.00 9.08
CA ILE A 296 -2.98 1.61 9.17
C ILE A 296 -2.23 2.45 10.20
N THR A 297 -1.42 1.79 11.02
CA THR A 297 -0.67 2.40 12.13
C THR A 297 0.84 2.45 11.91
N ALA A 298 1.34 1.98 10.76
CA ALA A 298 2.76 2.01 10.41
C ALA A 298 2.96 2.27 8.91
N TRP A 299 3.82 3.24 8.58
CA TRP A 299 4.07 3.69 7.20
C TRP A 299 5.51 4.16 6.95
N SER A 300 6.41 4.03 7.92
CA SER A 300 7.78 4.57 7.85
C SER A 300 8.49 4.20 6.55
N LEU A 301 8.92 5.20 5.77
CA LEU A 301 9.41 5.02 4.40
C LEU A 301 10.59 4.05 4.27
N PRO A 302 11.64 4.06 5.15
CA PRO A 302 12.72 3.08 5.02
C PRO A 302 12.24 1.64 5.13
N LEU A 303 11.22 1.37 5.94
CA LEU A 303 10.61 0.04 6.10
C LEU A 303 9.69 -0.30 4.92
N ALA A 304 8.86 0.64 4.50
CA ALA A 304 7.93 0.45 3.37
C ALA A 304 8.67 0.16 2.06
N TYR A 305 9.84 0.80 1.84
CA TYR A 305 10.70 0.53 0.68
C TYR A 305 11.68 -0.64 0.90
N GLY A 306 11.77 -1.17 2.13
CA GLY A 306 12.70 -2.24 2.47
C GLY A 306 14.17 -1.83 2.25
N VAL A 307 14.52 -0.59 2.59
CA VAL A 307 15.86 -0.02 2.47
C VAL A 307 16.44 0.28 3.85
N GLN A 308 17.75 0.07 4.01
CA GLN A 308 18.44 0.37 5.27
C GLN A 308 18.42 1.87 5.53
N GLY A 309 17.90 2.27 6.70
CA GLY A 309 17.82 3.66 7.11
C GLY A 309 18.28 3.88 8.55
N TYR A 310 18.66 5.12 8.83
CA TYR A 310 19.05 5.58 10.16
C TYR A 310 18.39 6.93 10.46
N ALA A 311 17.79 7.07 11.63
CA ALA A 311 17.27 8.33 12.13
C ALA A 311 18.27 8.94 13.11
N VAL A 312 18.83 10.10 12.77
CA VAL A 312 19.92 10.78 13.49
C VAL A 312 19.36 11.94 14.30
N LYS A 313 19.70 11.98 15.60
CA LYS A 313 19.19 13.02 16.53
C LYS A 313 19.69 14.42 16.20
N ASN A 314 20.91 14.52 15.67
CA ASN A 314 21.55 15.80 15.35
C ASN A 314 21.46 16.12 13.85
N ALA A 315 21.49 17.39 13.52
CA ALA A 315 21.68 17.83 12.15
C ALA A 315 23.09 17.43 11.67
N LEU A 316 23.17 16.71 10.56
CA LEU A 316 24.46 16.32 9.97
C LEU A 316 25.02 17.45 9.14
N ASN A 317 26.26 17.85 9.46
CA ASN A 317 27.04 18.78 8.64
C ASN A 317 27.93 17.97 7.69
N ILE A 318 27.33 17.52 6.58
CA ILE A 318 27.98 16.70 5.56
C ILE A 318 27.81 17.35 4.19
N LYS A 319 28.84 17.26 3.34
CA LYS A 319 28.76 17.75 1.96
C LYS A 319 27.81 16.86 1.15
N THR A 320 26.98 17.50 0.35
CA THR A 320 25.95 16.84 -0.44
C THR A 320 25.89 17.38 -1.87
N LYS A 321 25.28 16.58 -2.77
CA LYS A 321 24.91 16.94 -4.14
C LYS A 321 23.43 16.64 -4.38
N ASN A 322 22.79 17.35 -5.31
CA ASN A 322 21.35 17.22 -5.57
C ASN A 322 20.97 16.00 -6.42
N SER A 323 21.92 15.40 -7.09
CA SER A 323 21.68 14.24 -7.95
C SER A 323 22.87 13.29 -7.96
N ILE A 324 22.61 12.01 -8.18
CA ILE A 324 23.66 11.04 -8.53
C ILE A 324 23.87 11.15 -10.03
N GLU A 325 25.12 11.38 -10.43
CA GLU A 325 25.48 11.38 -11.84
C GLU A 325 25.32 9.96 -12.41
N THR A 326 24.50 9.82 -13.43
CA THR A 326 24.37 8.61 -14.19
C THR A 326 25.09 8.79 -15.51
N THR A 327 26.25 8.16 -15.67
CA THR A 327 26.92 8.11 -16.97
C THR A 327 26.16 7.19 -17.90
N SER A 328 25.71 7.71 -19.05
CA SER A 328 25.13 6.88 -20.09
C SER A 328 26.17 5.87 -20.56
N LYS A 329 25.89 4.59 -20.40
CA LYS A 329 26.75 3.53 -20.91
C LYS A 329 26.56 3.40 -22.42
N GLU A 330 27.64 3.44 -23.16
CA GLU A 330 27.62 3.09 -24.58
C GLU A 330 27.46 1.59 -24.77
N ILE A 331 26.76 1.20 -25.80
CA ILE A 331 26.57 -0.20 -26.16
C ILE A 331 27.68 -0.57 -27.17
N PRO A 332 28.55 -1.53 -26.81
CA PRO A 332 29.59 -2.00 -27.75
C PRO A 332 28.99 -2.68 -28.97
N LYS A 333 29.72 -2.66 -30.04
CA LYS A 333 29.42 -3.54 -31.21
C LYS A 333 29.73 -5.01 -30.82
N ASN A 334 28.96 -5.96 -31.33
CA ASN A 334 29.14 -7.39 -31.11
C ASN A 334 28.91 -7.85 -29.66
N VAL A 335 27.80 -7.44 -29.05
CA VAL A 335 27.36 -7.94 -27.75
C VAL A 335 26.90 -9.41 -27.86
N TYR A 336 27.44 -10.29 -27.04
CA TYR A 336 26.98 -11.67 -26.92
C TYR A 336 25.67 -11.76 -26.14
N ALA A 337 25.59 -11.01 -25.02
CA ALA A 337 24.40 -10.91 -24.18
C ALA A 337 24.37 -9.59 -23.40
N PHE A 338 23.17 -9.17 -23.01
CA PHE A 338 22.95 -8.13 -22.00
C PHE A 338 22.61 -8.76 -20.65
N TYR A 339 23.13 -8.17 -19.59
CA TYR A 339 22.79 -8.51 -18.21
C TYR A 339 22.15 -7.31 -17.52
N VAL A 340 21.01 -7.53 -16.86
CA VAL A 340 20.30 -6.55 -16.03
C VAL A 340 20.13 -7.12 -14.62
N PRO A 341 20.66 -6.47 -13.57
CA PRO A 341 20.47 -6.91 -12.21
C PRO A 341 18.98 -6.93 -11.82
N TRP A 342 18.55 -7.96 -11.10
CA TRP A 342 17.18 -8.06 -10.56
C TRP A 342 17.15 -7.49 -9.13
N ASN A 343 17.00 -6.17 -8.97
CA ASN A 343 17.13 -5.51 -7.68
C ASN A 343 16.16 -4.36 -7.42
N ASN A 344 15.30 -4.03 -8.39
CA ASN A 344 14.23 -3.04 -8.22
C ASN A 344 13.10 -3.24 -9.26
N ARG A 345 12.04 -2.42 -9.17
CA ARG A 345 10.87 -2.44 -10.04
C ARG A 345 11.21 -2.29 -11.53
N ILE A 346 12.17 -1.44 -11.87
CA ILE A 346 12.55 -1.16 -13.27
C ILE A 346 13.04 -2.44 -13.99
N SER A 347 13.63 -3.38 -13.26
CA SER A 347 14.02 -4.69 -13.83
C SER A 347 12.79 -5.48 -14.32
N ALA A 348 11.68 -5.44 -13.59
CA ALA A 348 10.43 -6.09 -14.00
C ALA A 348 9.78 -5.37 -15.21
N GLU A 349 9.82 -4.03 -15.24
CA GLU A 349 9.36 -3.22 -16.37
C GLU A 349 10.14 -3.58 -17.66
N ILE A 350 11.47 -3.73 -17.56
CA ILE A 350 12.33 -4.17 -18.69
C ILE A 350 11.90 -5.55 -19.17
N VAL A 351 11.70 -6.52 -18.28
CA VAL A 351 11.26 -7.88 -18.64
C VAL A 351 9.88 -7.84 -19.32
N GLY A 352 8.96 -7.04 -18.78
CA GLY A 352 7.64 -6.84 -19.39
C GLY A 352 7.74 -6.31 -20.84
N GLU A 353 8.59 -5.30 -21.07
CA GLU A 353 8.80 -4.73 -22.41
C GLU A 353 9.47 -5.72 -23.36
N LEU A 354 10.46 -6.48 -22.89
CA LEU A 354 11.12 -7.54 -23.68
C LEU A 354 10.10 -8.62 -24.11
N HIS A 355 9.30 -9.11 -23.19
CA HIS A 355 8.28 -10.12 -23.49
C HIS A 355 7.19 -9.64 -24.45
N LYS A 356 6.76 -8.37 -24.35
CA LYS A 356 5.81 -7.76 -25.30
C LYS A 356 6.35 -7.75 -26.74
N LYS A 357 7.66 -7.69 -26.88
CA LYS A 357 8.36 -7.72 -28.19
C LYS A 357 8.79 -9.14 -28.59
N ASP A 358 8.30 -10.16 -27.91
CA ASP A 358 8.66 -11.59 -28.08
C ASP A 358 10.17 -11.86 -27.95
N ILE A 359 10.89 -11.01 -27.22
CA ILE A 359 12.31 -11.19 -26.92
C ILE A 359 12.45 -12.24 -25.82
N LYS A 360 13.24 -13.26 -26.08
CA LYS A 360 13.51 -14.35 -25.15
C LYS A 360 14.50 -13.91 -24.09
N VAL A 361 14.19 -14.24 -22.86
CA VAL A 361 14.93 -13.80 -21.66
C VAL A 361 15.28 -15.01 -20.82
N ARG A 362 16.49 -15.06 -20.30
CA ARG A 362 16.95 -16.02 -19.27
C ARG A 362 17.09 -15.33 -17.94
N TYR A 363 17.10 -16.09 -16.85
CA TYR A 363 17.46 -15.59 -15.53
C TYR A 363 18.49 -16.49 -14.87
N ALA A 364 19.34 -15.91 -14.02
CA ALA A 364 20.38 -16.63 -13.32
C ALA A 364 19.82 -17.31 -12.05
N MET A 365 20.03 -18.60 -11.90
CA MET A 365 19.72 -19.37 -10.68
C MET A 365 20.83 -19.28 -9.65
N LYS A 366 22.06 -19.05 -10.08
CA LYS A 366 23.27 -18.97 -9.25
C LYS A 366 24.18 -17.87 -9.76
N GLN A 367 25.04 -17.38 -8.87
CA GLN A 367 26.08 -16.43 -9.26
C GLN A 367 27.03 -17.05 -10.29
N ALA A 368 27.42 -16.28 -11.30
CA ALA A 368 28.36 -16.66 -12.33
C ALA A 368 29.20 -15.47 -12.82
N ILE A 369 30.40 -15.74 -13.33
CA ILE A 369 31.32 -14.70 -13.86
C ILE A 369 31.60 -14.98 -15.33
N PHE A 370 31.29 -13.98 -16.19
CA PHE A 370 31.53 -13.99 -17.62
C PHE A 370 32.43 -12.80 -18.00
N GLY A 371 33.68 -13.08 -18.40
CA GLY A 371 34.65 -12.01 -18.58
C GLY A 371 34.86 -11.22 -17.29
N GLU A 372 34.49 -9.94 -17.27
CA GLU A 372 34.53 -9.06 -16.09
C GLU A 372 33.15 -8.90 -15.41
N ALA A 373 32.09 -9.44 -16.03
CA ALA A 373 30.73 -9.31 -15.53
C ALA A 373 30.44 -10.39 -14.49
N THR A 374 30.00 -9.97 -13.29
CA THR A 374 29.43 -10.85 -12.27
C THR A 374 27.92 -10.79 -12.35
N ILE A 375 27.29 -11.93 -12.59
CA ILE A 375 25.83 -12.10 -12.65
C ILE A 375 25.38 -12.66 -11.30
N GLU A 376 24.45 -11.96 -10.66
CA GLU A 376 23.85 -12.40 -9.40
C GLU A 376 22.56 -13.22 -9.63
N PRO A 377 22.15 -14.06 -8.67
CA PRO A 377 20.89 -14.79 -8.73
C PRO A 377 19.69 -13.86 -9.00
N GLY A 378 18.80 -14.29 -9.88
CA GLY A 378 17.67 -13.49 -10.37
C GLY A 378 18.01 -12.55 -11.51
N GLY A 379 19.30 -12.27 -11.74
CA GLY A 379 19.72 -11.37 -12.80
C GLY A 379 19.25 -11.83 -14.17
N ILE A 380 18.79 -10.88 -14.96
CA ILE A 380 18.19 -11.10 -16.28
C ILE A 380 19.27 -11.13 -17.34
N VAL A 381 19.25 -12.14 -18.19
CA VAL A 381 20.20 -12.31 -19.30
C VAL A 381 19.46 -12.40 -20.62
N ILE A 382 19.81 -11.54 -21.55
CA ILE A 382 19.23 -11.51 -22.90
C ILE A 382 20.35 -11.85 -23.87
N THR A 383 20.31 -13.05 -24.48
CA THR A 383 21.34 -13.51 -25.40
C THR A 383 20.93 -13.30 -26.87
N LYS A 384 21.88 -12.98 -27.69
CA LYS A 384 21.67 -12.91 -29.16
C LYS A 384 21.29 -14.28 -29.74
N GLY A 385 21.87 -15.36 -29.19
CA GLY A 385 21.61 -16.71 -29.62
C GLY A 385 20.17 -17.20 -29.39
N ASP A 386 19.48 -16.74 -28.35
CA ASP A 386 18.06 -17.04 -28.14
C ASP A 386 17.13 -16.20 -29.03
N ASN A 387 17.66 -15.14 -29.66
CA ASN A 387 16.91 -14.14 -30.41
C ASN A 387 17.42 -13.98 -31.85
N PRO A 388 17.63 -15.06 -32.61
CA PRO A 388 18.29 -15.01 -33.92
C PRO A 388 17.48 -14.26 -35.00
N LYS A 389 16.19 -14.04 -34.77
CA LYS A 389 15.31 -13.30 -35.69
C LYS A 389 15.44 -11.78 -35.59
N ILE A 390 16.12 -11.28 -34.53
CA ILE A 390 16.30 -9.86 -34.32
C ILE A 390 17.57 -9.41 -35.06
N THR A 391 17.40 -8.71 -36.16
CA THR A 391 18.50 -8.24 -37.00
C THR A 391 19.33 -7.12 -36.38
N ASP A 392 18.71 -6.26 -35.58
CA ASP A 392 19.34 -5.13 -34.90
C ASP A 392 19.27 -5.32 -33.36
N PHE A 393 19.82 -6.46 -32.91
CA PHE A 393 19.74 -6.90 -31.52
C PHE A 393 20.36 -5.89 -30.56
N GLU A 394 21.55 -5.38 -30.87
CA GLU A 394 22.28 -4.47 -29.99
C GLU A 394 21.51 -3.16 -29.74
N ASN A 395 20.94 -2.58 -30.80
CA ASN A 395 20.16 -1.35 -30.67
C ASN A 395 18.81 -1.60 -29.99
N LEU A 396 18.04 -2.60 -30.47
CA LEU A 396 16.69 -2.85 -29.92
C LEU A 396 16.72 -3.20 -28.44
N VAL A 397 17.55 -4.17 -28.04
CA VAL A 397 17.67 -4.60 -26.64
C VAL A 397 18.38 -3.52 -25.83
N GLY A 398 19.40 -2.90 -26.41
CA GLY A 398 20.16 -1.83 -25.77
C GLY A 398 19.30 -0.65 -25.36
N GLU A 399 18.42 -0.15 -26.20
CA GLU A 399 17.49 0.93 -25.86
C GLU A 399 16.53 0.56 -24.72
N ILE A 400 16.11 -0.70 -24.63
CA ILE A 400 15.26 -1.17 -23.53
C ILE A 400 16.04 -1.21 -22.22
N VAL A 401 17.24 -1.79 -22.20
CA VAL A 401 18.03 -1.95 -20.96
C VAL A 401 18.63 -0.62 -20.46
N LYS A 402 18.90 0.34 -21.34
CA LYS A 402 19.36 1.69 -20.96
C LYS A 402 18.41 2.42 -20.00
N LYS A 403 17.12 2.10 -20.03
CA LYS A 403 16.13 2.67 -19.10
C LYS A 403 16.51 2.49 -17.63
N LYS A 404 17.26 1.45 -17.30
CA LYS A 404 17.73 1.16 -15.96
C LYS A 404 19.08 1.81 -15.61
N ASN A 405 19.88 2.16 -16.58
CA ASN A 405 21.24 2.66 -16.43
C ASN A 405 22.23 1.72 -15.69
N ASP A 406 21.79 0.54 -15.28
CA ASP A 406 22.53 -0.47 -14.51
C ASP A 406 22.48 -1.82 -15.26
N PHE A 407 22.99 -1.81 -16.47
CA PHE A 407 23.18 -3.01 -17.28
C PHE A 407 24.66 -3.26 -17.53
N THR A 408 25.00 -4.49 -17.88
CA THR A 408 26.35 -4.86 -18.32
C THR A 408 26.26 -5.66 -19.61
N THR A 409 27.16 -5.44 -20.53
CA THR A 409 27.29 -6.25 -21.74
C THR A 409 28.27 -7.41 -21.49
N ILE A 410 27.95 -8.55 -22.07
CA ILE A 410 28.74 -9.79 -21.96
C ILE A 410 29.25 -10.14 -23.34
N SER A 411 30.53 -10.43 -23.45
CA SER A 411 31.22 -10.76 -24.72
C SER A 411 31.36 -12.25 -24.97
N THR A 412 31.13 -13.12 -23.96
CA THR A 412 31.30 -14.57 -24.05
C THR A 412 30.25 -15.30 -23.23
N GLY A 413 29.80 -16.44 -23.71
CA GLY A 413 28.93 -17.37 -22.97
C GLY A 413 29.67 -18.34 -22.05
N PHE A 414 31.03 -18.32 -22.04
CA PHE A 414 31.87 -19.21 -21.26
C PHE A 414 32.09 -18.65 -19.85
N SER A 415 31.69 -19.40 -18.84
CA SER A 415 31.80 -19.00 -17.43
C SER A 415 33.16 -19.33 -16.84
N LYS A 416 33.69 -18.43 -15.99
CA LYS A 416 34.93 -18.66 -15.24
C LYS A 416 34.77 -19.59 -14.02
N ASN A 417 33.58 -19.66 -13.44
CA ASN A 417 33.38 -20.28 -12.13
C ASN A 417 32.05 -21.07 -11.98
N ALA A 418 31.25 -21.18 -13.02
CA ALA A 418 29.93 -21.80 -12.96
C ALA A 418 29.58 -22.53 -14.28
N LYS A 419 28.28 -22.85 -14.49
CA LYS A 419 27.77 -23.33 -15.78
C LYS A 419 27.74 -22.18 -16.79
N ASP A 420 27.95 -22.50 -18.06
CA ASP A 420 27.87 -21.54 -19.17
C ASP A 420 26.46 -21.02 -19.39
N LEU A 421 26.31 -19.91 -20.16
CA LEU A 421 25.02 -19.25 -20.38
C LEU A 421 23.95 -20.14 -21.02
N GLY A 422 24.32 -21.16 -21.76
CA GLY A 422 23.39 -22.18 -22.30
C GLY A 422 23.02 -23.28 -21.32
N GLY A 423 23.62 -23.33 -20.12
CA GLY A 423 23.44 -24.40 -19.15
C GLY A 423 22.20 -24.24 -18.25
N GLU A 424 21.98 -25.23 -17.40
CA GLU A 424 20.81 -25.34 -16.53
C GLU A 424 20.66 -24.22 -15.49
N ASN A 425 21.76 -23.49 -15.16
CA ASN A 425 21.72 -22.34 -14.26
C ASN A 425 21.12 -21.07 -14.88
N PHE A 426 20.79 -21.11 -16.18
CA PHE A 426 20.22 -19.99 -16.93
C PHE A 426 18.97 -20.42 -17.71
N PRO A 427 17.90 -20.87 -17.04
CA PRO A 427 16.68 -21.28 -17.73
C PRO A 427 16.03 -20.13 -18.45
N LEU A 428 15.32 -20.44 -19.56
CA LEU A 428 14.47 -19.49 -20.24
C LEU A 428 13.25 -19.14 -19.40
N MET A 429 12.95 -17.86 -19.32
CA MET A 429 11.75 -17.35 -18.69
C MET A 429 10.56 -17.50 -19.64
N LYS A 430 9.48 -18.11 -19.18
CA LYS A 430 8.22 -18.17 -19.94
C LYS A 430 7.47 -16.84 -19.76
N ALA A 431 7.09 -16.20 -20.85
CA ALA A 431 6.26 -15.01 -20.81
C ALA A 431 4.91 -15.31 -20.13
N PRO A 432 4.51 -14.56 -19.11
CA PRO A 432 3.22 -14.78 -18.44
C PRO A 432 2.07 -14.40 -19.38
N LYS A 433 1.06 -15.27 -19.46
CA LYS A 433 -0.26 -14.98 -20.04
C LYS A 433 -1.24 -14.88 -18.88
N VAL A 434 -1.49 -13.66 -18.43
CA VAL A 434 -2.14 -13.39 -17.16
C VAL A 434 -3.64 -13.27 -17.31
N LEU A 435 -4.37 -14.03 -16.49
CA LEU A 435 -5.80 -13.89 -16.23
C LEU A 435 -5.98 -13.32 -14.81
N LEU A 436 -6.67 -12.19 -14.69
CA LEU A 436 -7.01 -11.55 -13.42
C LEU A 436 -8.52 -11.59 -13.23
N LEU A 437 -9.00 -12.14 -12.12
CA LEU A 437 -10.44 -12.19 -11.84
C LEU A 437 -10.91 -10.92 -11.12
N SER A 438 -12.12 -10.51 -11.49
CA SER A 438 -12.83 -9.33 -10.98
C SER A 438 -14.27 -9.68 -10.61
N GLY A 439 -15.04 -8.69 -10.19
CA GLY A 439 -16.49 -8.80 -10.00
C GLY A 439 -16.90 -8.96 -8.55
N GLU A 440 -18.18 -9.21 -8.34
CA GLU A 440 -18.78 -9.27 -7.02
C GLU A 440 -18.07 -10.24 -6.09
N GLY A 441 -17.80 -9.81 -4.85
CA GLY A 441 -17.03 -10.57 -3.87
C GLY A 441 -15.52 -10.28 -3.88
N VAL A 442 -14.94 -9.81 -4.99
CA VAL A 442 -13.52 -9.42 -5.07
C VAL A 442 -13.36 -8.03 -4.44
N THR A 443 -12.37 -7.88 -3.57
CA THR A 443 -12.05 -6.57 -2.95
C THR A 443 -11.59 -5.60 -4.01
N SER A 444 -12.33 -4.50 -4.19
CA SER A 444 -12.14 -3.58 -5.31
C SER A 444 -10.74 -2.97 -5.37
N THR A 445 -10.23 -2.49 -4.23
CA THR A 445 -8.90 -1.85 -4.14
C THR A 445 -7.75 -2.83 -4.42
N GLU A 446 -7.87 -4.06 -3.96
CA GLU A 446 -6.85 -5.10 -4.17
C GLU A 446 -6.81 -5.58 -5.63
N PHE A 447 -8.00 -5.74 -6.22
CA PHE A 447 -8.10 -5.96 -7.67
C PHE A 447 -7.47 -4.79 -8.44
N GLY A 448 -7.81 -3.56 -8.04
CA GLY A 448 -7.30 -2.35 -8.68
C GLY A 448 -5.77 -2.25 -8.61
N ALA A 449 -5.18 -2.58 -7.47
CA ALA A 449 -3.73 -2.60 -7.29
C ALA A 449 -3.05 -3.62 -8.22
N ALA A 450 -3.62 -4.82 -8.35
CA ALA A 450 -3.11 -5.84 -9.28
C ALA A 450 -3.25 -5.39 -10.74
N TRP A 451 -4.42 -4.85 -11.13
CA TRP A 451 -4.64 -4.34 -12.47
C TRP A 451 -3.67 -3.21 -12.83
N TYR A 452 -3.57 -2.19 -11.98
CA TYR A 452 -2.65 -1.06 -12.14
C TYR A 452 -1.19 -1.51 -12.28
N TYR A 453 -0.78 -2.50 -11.49
CA TYR A 453 0.57 -3.03 -11.55
C TYR A 453 0.90 -3.64 -12.92
N PHE A 454 0.03 -4.47 -13.47
CA PHE A 454 0.26 -5.06 -14.80
C PHE A 454 0.15 -4.02 -15.91
N ASP A 455 -0.91 -3.23 -15.92
CA ASP A 455 -1.24 -2.34 -17.02
C ASP A 455 -0.34 -1.08 -17.03
N GLU A 456 -0.33 -0.34 -15.93
CA GLU A 456 0.37 0.95 -15.87
C GLU A 456 1.85 0.81 -15.46
N VAL A 457 2.16 0.00 -14.43
CA VAL A 457 3.53 -0.10 -13.92
C VAL A 457 4.41 -0.95 -14.82
N LEU A 458 3.96 -2.16 -15.17
CA LEU A 458 4.70 -3.06 -16.04
C LEU A 458 4.45 -2.77 -17.53
N ASN A 459 3.40 -2.03 -17.85
CA ASN A 459 2.90 -1.89 -19.22
C ASN A 459 2.80 -3.26 -19.91
N TYR A 460 2.21 -4.24 -19.22
CA TYR A 460 2.14 -5.63 -19.62
C TYR A 460 0.68 -6.11 -19.73
N PRO A 461 0.29 -6.81 -20.82
CA PRO A 461 -1.10 -7.18 -21.03
C PRO A 461 -1.63 -8.13 -19.98
N VAL A 462 -2.80 -7.80 -19.45
CA VAL A 462 -3.57 -8.64 -18.53
C VAL A 462 -5.00 -8.79 -19.04
N THR A 463 -5.53 -10.01 -19.00
CA THR A 463 -6.94 -10.27 -19.34
C THR A 463 -7.76 -10.27 -18.07
N ILE A 464 -8.78 -9.42 -18.03
CA ILE A 464 -9.68 -9.27 -16.88
C ILE A 464 -11.00 -9.98 -17.19
N VAL A 465 -11.46 -10.83 -16.28
CA VAL A 465 -12.72 -11.55 -16.39
C VAL A 465 -13.43 -11.54 -15.04
N GLU A 466 -14.75 -11.31 -15.05
CA GLU A 466 -15.56 -11.47 -13.84
C GLU A 466 -15.58 -12.95 -13.39
N GLN A 467 -15.47 -13.18 -12.07
CA GLN A 467 -15.38 -14.54 -11.52
C GLN A 467 -16.55 -15.45 -11.93
N ASN A 468 -17.76 -14.90 -12.04
CA ASN A 468 -18.95 -15.65 -12.46
C ASN A 468 -18.91 -16.13 -13.94
N LYS A 469 -17.98 -15.59 -14.74
CA LYS A 469 -17.74 -15.96 -16.14
C LYS A 469 -16.58 -16.94 -16.32
N LEU A 470 -15.89 -17.33 -15.24
CA LEU A 470 -14.73 -18.24 -15.28
C LEU A 470 -15.04 -19.56 -15.99
N LYS A 471 -16.25 -20.09 -15.82
CA LYS A 471 -16.72 -21.30 -16.51
C LYS A 471 -16.61 -21.24 -18.03
N ASN A 472 -16.65 -20.04 -18.63
CA ASN A 472 -16.59 -19.83 -20.08
C ASN A 472 -15.16 -19.54 -20.58
N VAL A 473 -14.19 -19.39 -19.66
CA VAL A 473 -12.79 -19.06 -20.02
C VAL A 473 -12.05 -20.33 -20.43
N LYS A 474 -11.33 -20.27 -21.52
CA LYS A 474 -10.41 -21.33 -21.94
C LYS A 474 -9.09 -21.20 -21.18
N LEU A 475 -9.01 -21.79 -19.99
CA LEU A 475 -7.85 -21.67 -19.09
C LEU A 475 -6.51 -22.04 -19.75
N PHE A 476 -6.50 -22.95 -20.73
CA PHE A 476 -5.29 -23.37 -21.43
C PHE A 476 -4.66 -22.25 -22.29
N GLU A 477 -5.37 -21.17 -22.61
CA GLU A 477 -4.84 -20.00 -23.29
C GLU A 477 -3.98 -19.13 -22.34
N PHE A 478 -4.08 -19.34 -21.03
CA PHE A 478 -3.36 -18.67 -19.96
C PHE A 478 -2.38 -19.62 -19.27
N ASN A 479 -1.35 -19.05 -18.65
CA ASN A 479 -0.41 -19.80 -17.80
C ASN A 479 -0.32 -19.24 -16.37
N THR A 480 -0.99 -18.12 -16.10
CA THR A 480 -0.99 -17.47 -14.78
C THR A 480 -2.39 -16.93 -14.48
N LEU A 481 -2.97 -17.35 -13.36
CA LEU A 481 -4.21 -16.83 -12.79
C LEU A 481 -3.90 -16.03 -11.53
N VAL A 482 -4.37 -14.80 -11.46
CA VAL A 482 -4.24 -13.93 -10.29
C VAL A 482 -5.62 -13.78 -9.64
N LEU A 483 -5.68 -14.11 -8.37
CA LEU A 483 -6.82 -13.93 -7.48
C LEU A 483 -6.43 -12.89 -6.43
N ALA A 484 -6.87 -11.65 -6.60
CA ALA A 484 -6.73 -10.60 -5.60
C ALA A 484 -7.52 -10.96 -4.34
N ASP A 485 -7.32 -10.23 -3.23
CA ASP A 485 -8.12 -10.44 -2.03
C ASP A 485 -9.62 -10.41 -2.33
N GLY A 486 -10.40 -11.27 -1.67
CA GLY A 486 -11.85 -11.34 -1.84
C GLY A 486 -12.45 -12.71 -1.54
N LYS A 487 -13.75 -12.78 -1.76
CA LYS A 487 -14.52 -14.03 -1.68
C LYS A 487 -14.78 -14.56 -3.08
N TYR A 488 -14.29 -15.74 -3.35
CA TYR A 488 -14.51 -16.45 -4.62
C TYR A 488 -15.45 -17.62 -4.40
N ASN A 489 -16.45 -17.76 -5.28
CA ASN A 489 -17.47 -18.81 -5.20
C ASN A 489 -17.36 -19.73 -6.41
N PHE A 490 -16.36 -20.62 -6.42
CA PHE A 490 -16.20 -21.60 -7.47
C PHE A 490 -17.01 -22.85 -7.17
N SER A 491 -17.76 -23.32 -8.16
CA SER A 491 -18.41 -24.62 -8.11
C SER A 491 -17.39 -25.76 -8.10
N ASP A 492 -17.78 -26.94 -7.68
CA ASP A 492 -16.89 -28.12 -7.69
C ASP A 492 -16.37 -28.43 -9.10
N ALA A 493 -17.17 -28.19 -10.14
CA ALA A 493 -16.75 -28.34 -11.54
C ALA A 493 -15.66 -27.33 -11.93
N GLU A 494 -15.78 -26.07 -11.48
CA GLU A 494 -14.75 -25.03 -11.71
C GLU A 494 -13.48 -25.34 -10.92
N MET A 495 -13.59 -25.76 -9.65
CA MET A 495 -12.44 -26.20 -8.85
C MET A 495 -11.73 -27.39 -9.46
N LYS A 496 -12.45 -28.40 -9.93
CA LYS A 496 -11.86 -29.54 -10.63
C LYS A 496 -11.08 -29.10 -11.87
N ARG A 497 -11.69 -28.26 -12.70
CA ARG A 497 -11.08 -27.72 -13.92
C ARG A 497 -9.84 -26.85 -13.60
N LEU A 498 -9.89 -26.08 -12.53
CA LEU A 498 -8.75 -25.29 -12.05
C LEU A 498 -7.61 -26.19 -11.59
N THR A 499 -7.92 -27.24 -10.80
CA THR A 499 -6.93 -28.21 -10.33
C THR A 499 -6.28 -28.97 -11.48
N GLU A 500 -7.06 -29.40 -12.49
CA GLU A 500 -6.54 -30.02 -13.71
C GLU A 500 -5.60 -29.08 -14.48
N TRP A 501 -5.96 -27.80 -14.58
CA TRP A 501 -5.12 -26.78 -15.25
C TRP A 501 -3.82 -26.53 -14.46
N ILE A 502 -3.85 -26.50 -13.13
CA ILE A 502 -2.65 -26.40 -12.26
C ILE A 502 -1.74 -27.61 -12.51
N ASN A 503 -2.27 -28.82 -12.48
CA ASN A 503 -1.52 -30.06 -12.71
C ASN A 503 -0.87 -30.12 -14.12
N ASN A 504 -1.40 -29.37 -15.07
CA ASN A 504 -0.82 -29.18 -16.42
C ASN A 504 0.13 -27.97 -16.53
N GLY A 505 0.58 -27.43 -15.41
CA GLY A 505 1.59 -26.36 -15.34
C GLY A 505 1.04 -24.93 -15.27
N GLY A 506 -0.27 -24.78 -15.06
CA GLY A 506 -0.89 -23.49 -14.72
C GLY A 506 -0.42 -22.99 -13.35
N LYS A 507 -0.31 -21.67 -13.19
CA LYS A 507 0.13 -21.03 -11.94
C LYS A 507 -0.99 -20.18 -11.36
N VAL A 508 -1.28 -20.35 -10.08
CA VAL A 508 -2.20 -19.48 -9.35
C VAL A 508 -1.42 -18.60 -8.39
N ILE A 509 -1.72 -17.31 -8.39
CA ILE A 509 -1.29 -16.35 -7.38
C ILE A 509 -2.56 -15.95 -6.61
N ALA A 510 -2.72 -16.45 -5.40
CA ALA A 510 -3.85 -16.12 -4.53
C ALA A 510 -3.38 -15.23 -3.37
N ILE A 511 -4.12 -14.16 -3.10
CA ILE A 511 -3.77 -13.13 -2.12
C ILE A 511 -4.86 -13.08 -1.05
N ASP A 512 -4.45 -13.14 0.22
CA ASP A 512 -5.27 -13.01 1.44
C ASP A 512 -6.57 -13.84 1.38
N GLY A 513 -7.75 -13.22 1.35
CA GLY A 513 -9.04 -13.89 1.35
C GLY A 513 -9.27 -14.86 0.19
N ALA A 514 -8.55 -14.69 -0.93
CA ALA A 514 -8.60 -15.63 -2.06
C ALA A 514 -8.07 -17.03 -1.70
N LEU A 515 -7.23 -17.14 -0.67
CA LEU A 515 -6.71 -18.42 -0.18
C LEU A 515 -7.83 -19.35 0.35
N ASN A 516 -8.96 -18.80 0.74
CA ASN A 516 -10.07 -19.60 1.33
C ASN A 516 -10.61 -20.68 0.38
N ILE A 517 -10.50 -20.49 -0.93
CA ILE A 517 -10.99 -21.51 -1.89
C ILE A 517 -10.14 -22.77 -1.92
N PHE A 518 -8.89 -22.69 -1.41
CA PHE A 518 -7.94 -23.81 -1.35
C PHE A 518 -7.85 -24.40 0.06
N ASP A 519 -8.40 -23.70 1.05
CA ASP A 519 -8.31 -24.08 2.45
C ASP A 519 -9.04 -25.41 2.73
N GLY A 520 -8.29 -26.41 3.26
CA GLY A 520 -8.81 -27.74 3.55
C GLY A 520 -9.27 -28.54 2.33
N LYS A 521 -8.98 -28.08 1.10
CA LYS A 521 -9.33 -28.80 -0.13
C LYS A 521 -8.34 -29.92 -0.41
N GLU A 522 -8.85 -31.05 -0.91
CA GLU A 522 -8.03 -32.18 -1.31
C GLU A 522 -6.98 -31.73 -2.36
N GLY A 523 -5.75 -32.16 -2.14
CA GLY A 523 -4.63 -31.85 -2.98
C GLY A 523 -3.97 -30.49 -2.73
N PHE A 524 -4.41 -29.69 -1.75
CA PHE A 524 -3.75 -28.45 -1.32
C PHE A 524 -3.26 -28.58 0.13
N ALA A 525 -2.02 -28.14 0.38
CA ALA A 525 -1.41 -28.22 1.72
C ALA A 525 -1.81 -27.05 2.63
N LEU A 526 -2.63 -26.11 2.14
CA LEU A 526 -3.02 -24.91 2.87
C LEU A 526 -3.98 -25.27 4.01
N ASN A 527 -3.55 -24.93 5.23
CA ASN A 527 -4.38 -25.05 6.42
C ASN A 527 -4.28 -23.77 7.24
N PRO A 528 -5.39 -23.22 7.75
CA PRO A 528 -5.36 -22.11 8.67
C PRO A 528 -4.52 -22.46 9.90
N TYR A 529 -3.79 -21.47 10.40
CA TYR A 529 -3.12 -21.66 11.68
C TYR A 529 -4.17 -21.81 12.80
N ALA A 530 -4.20 -22.98 13.38
CA ALA A 530 -4.89 -23.22 14.65
C ALA A 530 -4.03 -24.19 15.46
N SER A 531 -3.49 -23.75 16.60
CA SER A 531 -2.80 -24.65 17.50
C SER A 531 -3.76 -25.70 18.04
N ASP A 532 -3.26 -26.88 18.41
CA ASP A 532 -4.12 -27.92 19.00
C ASP A 532 -4.75 -27.44 20.32
N GLU A 533 -4.08 -26.55 21.04
CA GLU A 533 -4.60 -25.84 22.20
C GLU A 533 -5.75 -24.89 21.81
N GLU A 534 -5.66 -24.23 20.65
CA GLU A 534 -6.73 -23.36 20.16
C GLU A 534 -7.94 -24.12 19.65
N LYS A 535 -7.75 -25.29 19.04
CA LYS A 535 -8.88 -26.17 18.66
C LYS A 535 -9.63 -26.68 19.89
N GLN A 536 -8.90 -27.11 20.93
CA GLN A 536 -9.48 -27.52 22.21
C GLN A 536 -10.06 -26.32 22.99
N ALA A 537 -9.38 -25.17 22.95
CA ALA A 537 -9.88 -23.92 23.54
C ALA A 537 -11.10 -23.39 22.80
N ALA A 538 -11.17 -23.51 21.48
CA ALA A 538 -12.33 -23.10 20.68
C ALA A 538 -13.57 -23.94 21.00
N GLU A 539 -13.44 -25.25 21.22
CA GLU A 539 -14.55 -26.09 21.68
C GLU A 539 -15.00 -25.75 23.12
N LYS A 540 -14.05 -25.49 24.01
CA LYS A 540 -14.30 -25.08 25.38
C LYS A 540 -14.86 -23.65 25.44
N LEU A 541 -14.29 -22.73 24.65
CA LEU A 541 -14.77 -21.34 24.52
C LEU A 541 -16.16 -21.26 23.91
N LYS A 542 -16.51 -22.14 22.96
CA LYS A 542 -17.86 -22.14 22.38
C LYS A 542 -18.92 -22.41 23.44
N LYS A 543 -18.64 -23.31 24.36
CA LYS A 543 -19.52 -23.59 25.52
C LYS A 543 -19.48 -22.50 26.60
N GLU A 544 -18.29 -21.92 26.89
CA GLU A 544 -18.13 -20.83 27.83
C GLU A 544 -18.60 -19.48 27.27
N LYS A 545 -18.49 -19.29 25.95
CA LYS A 545 -18.92 -18.09 25.24
C LYS A 545 -20.44 -17.96 25.25
N GLU A 546 -21.17 -19.04 25.03
CA GLU A 546 -22.63 -19.08 25.14
C GLU A 546 -23.11 -18.71 26.57
N LEU A 547 -22.32 -18.99 27.60
CA LEU A 547 -22.63 -18.63 28.99
C LEU A 547 -22.19 -17.21 29.34
N LYS A 548 -21.02 -16.75 28.84
CA LYS A 548 -20.43 -15.43 29.13
C LYS A 548 -20.99 -14.30 28.28
N GLU A 549 -21.42 -14.56 27.05
CA GLU A 549 -22.05 -13.55 26.18
C GLU A 549 -23.32 -12.94 26.80
N ARG A 550 -23.94 -13.63 27.77
CA ARG A 550 -25.06 -13.11 28.55
C ARG A 550 -24.69 -12.06 29.61
N PHE A 551 -23.39 -11.86 29.89
CA PHE A 551 -22.91 -11.06 31.03
C PHE A 551 -21.76 -10.06 30.69
N LEU A 552 -21.53 -9.78 29.40
CA LEU A 552 -20.42 -8.90 28.98
C LEU A 552 -20.90 -7.46 28.86
N ASP A 553 -20.15 -6.53 29.46
CA ASP A 553 -20.30 -5.14 29.11
C ASP A 553 -19.68 -4.88 27.72
N SER A 554 -20.26 -3.96 26.95
CA SER A 554 -19.84 -3.66 25.57
C SER A 554 -18.40 -3.12 25.49
N GLY A 555 -17.92 -2.38 26.47
CA GLY A 555 -16.55 -1.85 26.49
C GLY A 555 -15.48 -2.92 26.65
N SER A 556 -15.80 -4.04 27.33
CA SER A 556 -14.88 -5.19 27.42
C SER A 556 -14.82 -6.01 26.13
N GLU A 557 -15.88 -5.98 25.32
CA GLU A 557 -15.92 -6.65 24.01
C GLU A 557 -15.01 -5.93 23.00
N GLU A 558 -15.10 -4.63 22.90
CA GLU A 558 -14.27 -3.82 22.01
C GLU A 558 -12.77 -4.00 22.31
N ARG A 559 -12.37 -3.94 23.58
CA ARG A 559 -10.97 -4.19 23.99
C ARG A 559 -10.49 -5.60 23.65
N ARG A 560 -11.36 -6.60 23.68
CA ARG A 560 -11.02 -7.97 23.28
C ARG A 560 -10.87 -8.11 21.77
N LEU A 561 -11.74 -7.45 21.01
CA LEU A 561 -11.61 -7.39 19.55
C LEU A 561 -10.27 -6.77 19.17
N LEU A 562 -9.89 -5.64 19.78
CA LEU A 562 -8.60 -5.00 19.57
C LEU A 562 -7.41 -5.89 19.96
N ALA A 563 -7.48 -6.60 21.07
CA ALA A 563 -6.42 -7.51 21.50
C ALA A 563 -6.18 -8.66 20.50
N ASN A 564 -7.16 -8.97 19.66
CA ASN A 564 -7.12 -10.03 18.64
C ASN A 564 -7.03 -9.50 17.20
N SER A 565 -6.82 -8.19 17.00
CA SER A 565 -6.81 -7.55 15.68
C SER A 565 -5.44 -7.00 15.30
N ILE A 566 -5.29 -6.68 14.02
CA ILE A 566 -4.17 -5.96 13.43
C ILE A 566 -4.72 -4.99 12.38
N PRO A 567 -4.98 -3.72 12.72
CA PRO A 567 -5.52 -2.75 11.77
C PRO A 567 -4.55 -2.45 10.63
N GLY A 568 -3.24 -2.47 10.91
CA GLY A 568 -2.21 -2.31 9.91
C GLY A 568 -0.85 -2.08 10.56
N ALA A 569 0.02 -3.08 10.48
CA ALA A 569 1.38 -3.03 11.02
C ALA A 569 2.39 -3.60 10.04
N ILE A 570 3.61 -3.07 10.08
CA ILE A 570 4.73 -3.61 9.30
C ILE A 570 5.41 -4.72 10.13
N ILE A 571 5.57 -5.88 9.51
CA ILE A 571 6.16 -7.08 10.13
C ILE A 571 7.45 -7.44 9.41
N GLU A 572 8.51 -7.71 10.19
CA GLU A 572 9.77 -8.28 9.70
C GLU A 572 9.59 -9.76 9.38
N ASN A 573 9.93 -10.16 8.16
CA ASN A 573 9.93 -11.55 7.71
C ASN A 573 11.34 -11.99 7.31
N ASN A 574 11.63 -13.28 7.44
CA ASN A 574 12.77 -13.93 6.85
C ASN A 574 12.42 -14.47 5.45
N LEU A 575 13.43 -14.53 4.57
CA LEU A 575 13.30 -15.11 3.24
C LEU A 575 14.21 -16.32 3.06
N ASP A 576 13.71 -17.32 2.35
CA ASP A 576 14.55 -18.35 1.73
C ASP A 576 15.22 -17.74 0.50
N ILE A 577 16.46 -17.28 0.67
CA ILE A 577 17.24 -16.63 -0.39
C ILE A 577 17.68 -17.56 -1.51
N THR A 578 17.46 -18.86 -1.38
CA THR A 578 17.77 -19.87 -2.40
C THR A 578 16.62 -20.07 -3.38
N HIS A 579 15.42 -19.61 -3.03
CA HIS A 579 14.25 -19.73 -3.87
C HIS A 579 14.15 -18.56 -4.87
N PRO A 580 13.85 -18.81 -6.18
CA PRO A 580 13.82 -17.77 -7.20
C PRO A 580 12.92 -16.55 -6.89
N LEU A 581 11.81 -16.75 -6.19
CA LEU A 581 10.89 -15.67 -5.81
C LEU A 581 11.45 -14.71 -4.76
N SER A 582 12.54 -15.04 -4.09
CA SER A 582 13.23 -14.15 -3.14
C SER A 582 14.41 -13.41 -3.74
N PHE A 583 14.80 -13.73 -4.97
CA PHE A 583 15.96 -13.10 -5.60
C PHE A 583 15.79 -11.57 -5.68
N GLY A 584 16.87 -10.84 -5.38
CA GLY A 584 16.88 -9.37 -5.35
C GLY A 584 16.23 -8.72 -4.11
N LEU A 585 15.60 -9.48 -3.21
CA LEU A 585 14.94 -8.94 -2.02
C LEU A 585 15.83 -8.89 -0.77
N GLY A 586 16.93 -9.65 -0.74
CA GLY A 586 17.80 -9.77 0.43
C GLY A 586 17.32 -10.82 1.43
N LYS A 587 17.86 -10.80 2.66
CA LYS A 587 17.56 -11.82 3.69
C LYS A 587 16.29 -11.52 4.50
N LYS A 588 15.82 -10.28 4.45
CA LYS A 588 14.66 -9.80 5.21
C LYS A 588 13.70 -9.02 4.31
N TYR A 589 12.43 -9.17 4.61
CA TYR A 589 11.35 -8.47 3.94
C TYR A 589 10.42 -7.85 4.99
N TYR A 590 9.95 -6.64 4.73
CA TYR A 590 9.03 -5.92 5.59
C TYR A 590 7.68 -5.84 4.90
N SER A 591 6.69 -6.58 5.42
CA SER A 591 5.34 -6.61 4.86
C SER A 591 4.36 -5.81 5.72
N LEU A 592 3.47 -5.06 5.09
CA LEU A 592 2.29 -4.53 5.74
C LEU A 592 1.28 -5.68 5.91
N LYS A 593 0.78 -5.87 7.13
CA LYS A 593 -0.29 -6.81 7.44
C LYS A 593 -1.49 -6.06 8.00
N THR A 594 -2.64 -6.24 7.36
CA THR A 594 -3.91 -5.58 7.70
C THR A 594 -5.03 -6.56 8.07
N GLY A 595 -4.87 -7.84 7.76
CA GLY A 595 -5.87 -8.88 8.03
C GLY A 595 -5.48 -9.80 9.19
N ASP A 596 -6.45 -10.43 9.79
CA ASP A 596 -6.30 -11.34 10.94
C ASP A 596 -5.97 -12.79 10.57
N LYS A 597 -6.00 -13.14 9.28
CA LYS A 597 -5.67 -14.48 8.82
C LYS A 597 -4.19 -14.78 8.90
N ILE A 598 -3.86 -15.95 9.41
CA ILE A 598 -2.51 -16.49 9.49
C ILE A 598 -2.53 -17.98 9.13
N TYR A 599 -1.48 -18.43 8.50
CA TYR A 599 -1.31 -19.83 8.08
C TYR A 599 -0.04 -20.40 8.66
N SER A 600 -0.09 -21.66 9.08
CA SER A 600 1.10 -22.42 9.50
C SER A 600 2.07 -22.60 8.33
N LEU A 601 3.33 -22.85 8.63
CA LEU A 601 4.29 -23.26 7.61
C LEU A 601 3.79 -24.51 6.89
N LEU A 602 3.77 -24.46 5.57
CA LEU A 602 3.27 -25.56 4.74
C LEU A 602 4.26 -26.72 4.73
N LYS A 603 3.76 -27.91 5.06
CA LYS A 603 4.55 -29.16 4.98
C LYS A 603 4.67 -29.60 3.52
N GLY A 604 5.89 -29.95 3.09
CA GLY A 604 6.13 -30.42 1.72
C GLY A 604 6.10 -29.33 0.64
N SER A 605 6.07 -28.05 1.04
CA SER A 605 6.04 -26.89 0.17
C SER A 605 7.17 -25.92 0.50
N ASN A 606 7.46 -24.97 -0.39
CA ASN A 606 8.48 -23.96 -0.17
C ASN A 606 7.89 -22.74 0.57
N ASN A 607 8.22 -22.58 1.85
CA ASN A 607 7.86 -21.39 2.63
C ASN A 607 8.88 -20.28 2.37
N VAL A 608 8.65 -19.50 1.32
CA VAL A 608 9.62 -18.52 0.80
C VAL A 608 9.79 -17.32 1.71
N VAL A 609 8.68 -16.83 2.29
CA VAL A 609 8.67 -15.69 3.22
C VAL A 609 7.89 -16.10 4.47
N TYR A 610 8.50 -15.95 5.64
CA TYR A 610 7.88 -16.37 6.91
C TYR A 610 8.28 -15.45 8.06
N VAL A 611 7.40 -15.38 9.06
CA VAL A 611 7.62 -14.61 10.29
C VAL A 611 8.56 -15.38 11.21
N PRO A 612 9.75 -14.86 11.57
CA PRO A 612 10.66 -15.55 12.47
C PRO A 612 10.14 -15.55 13.91
N LYS A 613 10.64 -16.50 14.74
CA LYS A 613 10.26 -16.63 16.15
C LYS A 613 10.39 -15.31 16.93
N ASN A 614 11.47 -14.56 16.69
CA ASN A 614 11.75 -13.27 17.33
C ASN A 614 11.62 -12.14 16.30
N TYR A 615 10.44 -12.01 15.67
CA TYR A 615 10.17 -10.99 14.68
C TYR A 615 10.12 -9.58 15.29
N LYS A 616 10.35 -8.58 14.46
CA LYS A 616 10.11 -7.18 14.80
C LYS A 616 8.88 -6.67 14.07
N SER A 617 8.15 -5.80 14.73
CA SER A 617 6.97 -5.15 14.17
C SER A 617 6.98 -3.65 14.43
N TYR A 618 6.26 -2.90 13.63
CA TYR A 618 6.09 -1.46 13.70
C TYR A 618 4.60 -1.16 13.52
N GLY A 619 4.05 -0.27 14.34
CA GLY A 619 2.61 -0.05 14.44
C GLY A 619 1.95 -0.95 15.48
N TYR A 620 0.63 -0.88 15.54
CA TYR A 620 -0.17 -1.61 16.52
C TYR A 620 -0.44 -3.05 16.07
N ILE A 621 -0.22 -3.96 16.99
CA ILE A 621 -0.62 -5.37 16.88
C ILE A 621 -1.28 -5.76 18.20
N GLY A 622 -2.49 -6.28 18.13
CA GLY A 622 -3.20 -6.78 19.29
C GLY A 622 -2.39 -7.85 20.03
N HIS A 623 -2.34 -7.76 21.35
CA HIS A 623 -1.47 -8.60 22.17
C HIS A 623 -1.66 -10.11 21.95
N ASN A 624 -2.90 -10.55 21.79
CA ASN A 624 -3.21 -11.96 21.55
C ASN A 624 -2.88 -12.37 20.11
N PHE A 625 -3.12 -11.45 19.16
CA PHE A 625 -2.80 -11.69 17.75
C PHE A 625 -1.27 -11.82 17.55
N GLY A 626 -0.50 -10.92 18.17
CA GLY A 626 0.96 -10.92 18.06
C GLY A 626 1.63 -12.21 18.55
N LYS A 627 1.01 -12.91 19.50
CA LYS A 627 1.51 -14.22 19.98
C LYS A 627 1.38 -15.34 18.96
N LYS A 628 0.48 -15.20 17.98
CA LYS A 628 0.21 -16.21 16.95
C LYS A 628 1.07 -16.05 15.71
N LEU A 629 1.71 -14.88 15.51
CA LEU A 629 2.50 -14.57 14.31
C LEU A 629 3.83 -15.36 14.18
N PRO A 630 4.57 -15.69 15.26
CA PRO A 630 5.81 -16.42 15.12
C PRO A 630 5.65 -17.73 14.34
N GLU A 631 6.60 -18.00 13.44
CA GLU A 631 6.67 -19.25 12.66
C GLU A 631 5.43 -19.49 11.77
N THR A 632 4.80 -18.40 11.31
CA THR A 632 3.73 -18.43 10.31
C THR A 632 4.24 -18.01 8.93
N VAL A 633 3.53 -18.43 7.89
CA VAL A 633 3.91 -18.10 6.51
C VAL A 633 3.31 -16.77 6.08
N SER A 634 4.11 -15.95 5.41
CA SER A 634 3.64 -14.75 4.71
C SER A 634 3.53 -14.99 3.20
N TYR A 635 4.38 -15.86 2.66
CA TYR A 635 4.34 -16.27 1.26
C TYR A 635 4.92 -17.69 1.10
N SER A 636 4.18 -18.56 0.44
CA SER A 636 4.62 -19.92 0.16
C SER A 636 4.32 -20.33 -1.28
N VAL A 637 5.04 -21.34 -1.76
CA VAL A 637 4.80 -21.96 -3.06
C VAL A 637 4.58 -23.44 -2.85
N GLU A 638 3.44 -23.90 -3.31
CA GLU A 638 3.12 -25.32 -3.41
C GLU A 638 3.32 -25.76 -4.87
N SER A 639 4.13 -26.80 -5.08
CA SER A 639 4.31 -27.44 -6.38
C SER A 639 3.49 -28.72 -6.42
N LYS A 640 2.69 -28.88 -7.43
CA LYS A 640 1.93 -30.09 -7.71
C LYS A 640 2.49 -30.83 -8.90
#